data_e582aff2eee4674e748cc9671a3a97bb
#
_entry.id   e582aff2eee4674e748cc9671a3a97bb
#
_cell.length_a   1.000
_cell.length_b   1.000
_cell.length_c   1.000
_cell.angle_alpha   90.00
_cell.angle_beta   90.00
_cell.angle_gamma   90.00
#
_symmetry.space_group_name_H-M   'P 1'
#
loop_
_entity.id
_entity.type
_entity.pdbx_description
1 polymer ?
#
loop_
_entity_poly.entity_id
_entity_poly.type
_entity_poly.pdbx_seq_one_letter_code
_entity_poly.pdbx_strand_id
1 'polypeptide(L)'
;MSSTIDPTALVVPFENLRMTDVEVVGGKNASLGEMISQLTASGVRVPGGFATTAHAFREFLKHEGLAKRIEEKLATLNTDDVIALAEAGAEIRAWLEAQPFPAALEAQMRASFAALTADHPEASFAVRSSATAEDLPDASFAGQQETFLNVIGIEEVLHKMKEVFASLYNDRAISYRVHKGYAHSDVALSAGVQRMVRSDLGSAGVVFTIDTESGFKDVVFITSSYGLGETVVQGAVNPDEFYVHKPALARGKLPIIRRSLGSKLIRMEFTTKEEKALSGKLVKTVDTAPEARNRYSLLDSEVIELARYAMIIEKHYGRAMDIEWGRDGVDGQIYILQARPETVKSQAEGQIEHRYKLKGDPAKNGSLLVEGRAIGQKIGTGPVRLVSSIAEMSRVQPGDVLVTDMTDPNWEPVMKRAAAIVTNRGGRTCHAAIIARELGIPAVVGCGDATDKLKDGQLVTVSCSEGDTGHVYDGLLETEVSEVHRGEMPYCPIKMTMNVGNPQLAFNFAQMPSAGVGLARLEFIINNNIGVHPKAILDYPNIDADLKKAVESVARGHASPRAFYVDKVVEGIATIAAAFYPRPVIVRLSDFKSNEYRKLIGGSRYEPDEENPMLGFRGASRYISGEFQDAFAMECEALKRARNEMGLNNIEIMVPFVRTVRQAERVVAMLAERGLKRGVDGLRIIMMCEVPSNAILAEQFLEHFDGMSIGSNDLTQLTLGLDRDSGLEQLAGDFDERDPAVKALISRAIAACRAAGKYVGICGQGPSDHPDFADWLADEGIGSISLNPDSVVETWHRLAKR
;
A
#
# COMPACT_ATOMS: atom_id res chain seq x y z
N MET A 1 -34.07 -8.15 -2.52
CA MET A 1 -35.08 -7.66 -3.52
C MET A 1 -34.91 -8.53 -4.75
N SER A 2 -35.98 -8.96 -5.38
CA SER A 2 -35.93 -9.74 -6.61
C SER A 2 -35.58 -8.85 -7.80
N SER A 3 -34.94 -9.40 -8.82
CA SER A 3 -34.68 -8.73 -10.10
C SER A 3 -35.94 -8.22 -10.73
N THR A 4 -35.90 -7.03 -11.33
CA THR A 4 -36.99 -6.44 -12.10
C THR A 4 -36.92 -6.76 -13.61
N ILE A 5 -35.87 -7.44 -14.03
CA ILE A 5 -35.66 -7.86 -15.43
C ILE A 5 -36.59 -9.01 -15.77
N ASP A 6 -37.17 -8.96 -16.95
CA ASP A 6 -37.96 -10.08 -17.47
C ASP A 6 -37.11 -11.36 -17.51
N PRO A 7 -37.54 -12.45 -16.87
CA PRO A 7 -36.77 -13.70 -16.84
C PRO A 7 -36.42 -14.29 -18.21
N THR A 8 -37.15 -13.88 -19.25
CA THR A 8 -36.93 -14.36 -20.63
C THR A 8 -36.16 -13.35 -21.50
N ALA A 9 -35.72 -12.22 -20.92
CA ALA A 9 -34.88 -11.24 -21.62
C ALA A 9 -33.58 -11.87 -22.10
N LEU A 10 -33.14 -11.57 -23.30
CA LEU A 10 -31.93 -12.09 -23.90
C LEU A 10 -30.75 -11.09 -23.81
N VAL A 11 -31.03 -9.82 -24.04
CA VAL A 11 -30.01 -8.74 -24.01
C VAL A 11 -30.57 -7.56 -23.23
N VAL A 12 -29.76 -7.00 -22.34
CA VAL A 12 -30.15 -5.87 -21.48
C VAL A 12 -29.06 -4.78 -21.55
N PRO A 13 -29.44 -3.53 -21.88
CA PRO A 13 -28.49 -2.39 -21.73
C PRO A 13 -28.05 -2.21 -20.29
N PHE A 14 -26.80 -1.80 -20.07
CA PHE A 14 -26.26 -1.62 -18.72
C PHE A 14 -27.09 -0.66 -17.85
N GLU A 15 -27.61 0.41 -18.41
CA GLU A 15 -28.43 1.39 -17.67
C GLU A 15 -29.69 0.81 -17.03
N ASN A 16 -30.16 -0.33 -17.52
CA ASN A 16 -31.33 -1.03 -16.99
C ASN A 16 -31.01 -2.08 -15.93
N LEU A 17 -29.71 -2.28 -15.63
CA LEU A 17 -29.24 -3.27 -14.66
C LEU A 17 -29.03 -2.65 -13.28
N ARG A 18 -29.19 -3.49 -12.25
CA ARG A 18 -28.95 -3.16 -10.84
C ARG A 18 -28.23 -4.31 -10.14
N MET A 19 -27.71 -4.07 -8.93
CA MET A 19 -27.07 -5.14 -8.12
C MET A 19 -28.03 -6.29 -7.79
N THR A 20 -29.33 -6.10 -7.87
CA THR A 20 -30.33 -7.16 -7.71
C THR A 20 -30.38 -8.11 -8.90
N ASP A 21 -29.68 -7.85 -9.98
CA ASP A 21 -29.70 -8.62 -11.23
C ASP A 21 -28.49 -9.56 -11.39
N VAL A 22 -27.75 -9.82 -10.32
CA VAL A 22 -26.54 -10.71 -10.35
C VAL A 22 -26.87 -12.10 -10.91
N GLU A 23 -28.00 -12.68 -10.54
CA GLU A 23 -28.42 -13.97 -11.05
C GLU A 23 -28.76 -13.96 -12.56
N VAL A 24 -29.02 -12.79 -13.12
CA VAL A 24 -29.40 -12.59 -14.53
C VAL A 24 -28.18 -12.31 -15.41
N VAL A 25 -27.26 -11.47 -14.96
CA VAL A 25 -26.15 -10.94 -15.79
C VAL A 25 -24.77 -11.10 -15.15
N GLY A 26 -24.67 -11.72 -13.98
CA GLY A 26 -23.43 -11.83 -13.22
C GLY A 26 -23.05 -10.53 -12.47
N GLY A 27 -22.11 -10.66 -11.54
CA GLY A 27 -21.73 -9.59 -10.63
C GLY A 27 -21.12 -8.37 -11.32
N LYS A 28 -20.24 -8.57 -12.28
CA LYS A 28 -19.57 -7.47 -13.00
C LYS A 28 -20.54 -6.60 -13.76
N ASN A 29 -21.43 -7.19 -14.55
CA ASN A 29 -22.41 -6.46 -15.34
C ASN A 29 -23.48 -5.78 -14.46
N ALA A 30 -23.90 -6.45 -13.38
CA ALA A 30 -24.84 -5.90 -12.42
C ALA A 30 -24.25 -4.63 -11.74
N SER A 31 -22.98 -4.69 -11.34
CA SER A 31 -22.26 -3.56 -10.73
C SER A 31 -22.10 -2.39 -11.70
N LEU A 32 -21.75 -2.64 -12.96
CA LEU A 32 -21.69 -1.60 -14.00
C LEU A 32 -23.02 -0.89 -14.17
N GLY A 33 -24.10 -1.66 -14.27
CA GLY A 33 -25.46 -1.11 -14.39
C GLY A 33 -25.87 -0.30 -13.17
N GLU A 34 -25.58 -0.78 -11.97
CA GLU A 34 -25.82 -0.04 -10.72
C GLU A 34 -25.12 1.31 -10.70
N MET A 35 -23.81 1.34 -11.05
CA MET A 35 -23.05 2.59 -11.09
C MET A 35 -23.56 3.56 -12.15
N ILE A 36 -23.86 3.09 -13.36
CA ILE A 36 -24.38 3.92 -14.44
C ILE A 36 -25.70 4.57 -14.03
N SER A 37 -26.59 3.80 -13.44
CA SER A 37 -27.93 4.27 -13.11
C SER A 37 -27.98 5.13 -11.84
N GLN A 38 -27.13 4.85 -10.85
CA GLN A 38 -27.20 5.46 -9.52
C GLN A 38 -26.15 6.55 -9.29
N LEU A 39 -24.99 6.49 -9.96
CA LEU A 39 -23.86 7.34 -9.66
C LEU A 39 -23.47 8.34 -10.76
N THR A 40 -24.06 8.25 -11.94
CA THR A 40 -23.79 9.21 -13.03
C THR A 40 -24.14 10.64 -12.62
N ALA A 41 -25.24 10.83 -11.90
CA ALA A 41 -25.66 12.14 -11.38
C ALA A 41 -24.66 12.73 -10.38
N SER A 42 -23.88 11.89 -9.70
CA SER A 42 -22.80 12.29 -8.78
C SER A 42 -21.47 12.54 -9.48
N GLY A 43 -21.43 12.43 -10.82
CA GLY A 43 -20.25 12.71 -11.64
C GLY A 43 -19.36 11.50 -11.93
N VAL A 44 -19.71 10.31 -11.47
CA VAL A 44 -18.96 9.08 -11.78
C VAL A 44 -19.25 8.66 -13.22
N ARG A 45 -18.21 8.61 -14.05
CA ARG A 45 -18.30 8.20 -15.46
C ARG A 45 -18.03 6.71 -15.58
N VAL A 46 -18.97 6.01 -16.21
CA VAL A 46 -18.83 4.57 -16.51
C VAL A 46 -19.16 4.38 -17.99
N PRO A 47 -18.30 3.70 -18.77
CA PRO A 47 -18.60 3.45 -20.18
C PRO A 47 -19.85 2.60 -20.35
N GLY A 48 -20.69 2.97 -21.31
CA GLY A 48 -21.92 2.25 -21.63
C GLY A 48 -21.66 0.93 -22.35
N GLY A 49 -22.71 0.13 -22.41
CA GLY A 49 -22.69 -1.18 -23.06
C GLY A 49 -23.97 -1.95 -22.87
N PHE A 50 -23.90 -3.23 -23.15
CA PHE A 50 -25.00 -4.16 -22.91
C PHE A 50 -24.47 -5.53 -22.45
N ALA A 51 -25.37 -6.32 -21.89
CA ALA A 51 -25.07 -7.68 -21.44
C ALA A 51 -26.07 -8.67 -22.01
N THR A 52 -25.61 -9.88 -22.33
CA THR A 52 -26.49 -11.03 -22.51
C THR A 52 -26.88 -11.60 -21.14
N THR A 53 -28.01 -12.26 -21.05
CA THR A 53 -28.52 -12.80 -19.81
C THR A 53 -28.11 -14.26 -19.62
N ALA A 54 -28.23 -14.78 -18.40
CA ALA A 54 -28.11 -16.21 -18.12
C ALA A 54 -29.12 -17.04 -18.94
N HIS A 55 -30.33 -16.52 -19.12
CA HIS A 55 -31.34 -17.14 -19.97
C HIS A 55 -30.84 -17.26 -21.41
N ALA A 56 -30.28 -16.20 -21.97
CA ALA A 56 -29.71 -16.19 -23.32
C ALA A 56 -28.60 -17.26 -23.48
N PHE A 57 -27.74 -17.38 -22.49
CA PHE A 57 -26.69 -18.41 -22.48
C PHE A 57 -27.28 -19.83 -22.49
N ARG A 58 -28.28 -20.08 -21.67
CA ARG A 58 -28.98 -21.38 -21.64
C ARG A 58 -29.73 -21.70 -22.94
N GLU A 59 -30.38 -20.70 -23.55
CA GLU A 59 -30.99 -20.87 -24.85
C GLU A 59 -29.97 -21.14 -25.96
N PHE A 60 -28.79 -20.49 -25.90
CA PHE A 60 -27.69 -20.77 -26.81
C PHE A 60 -27.20 -22.23 -26.67
N LEU A 61 -27.07 -22.74 -25.46
CA LEU A 61 -26.62 -24.10 -25.21
C LEU A 61 -27.69 -25.15 -25.65
N LYS A 62 -28.97 -24.82 -25.49
CA LYS A 62 -30.05 -25.72 -25.92
C LYS A 62 -30.19 -25.78 -27.44
N HIS A 63 -29.77 -24.73 -28.14
CA HIS A 63 -29.90 -24.64 -29.56
C HIS A 63 -29.17 -25.81 -30.27
N GLU A 64 -29.86 -26.50 -31.20
CA GLU A 64 -29.32 -27.64 -31.90
C GLU A 64 -28.76 -28.79 -31.03
N GLY A 65 -29.24 -28.92 -29.79
CA GLY A 65 -28.90 -30.03 -28.89
C GLY A 65 -27.48 -29.94 -28.29
N LEU A 66 -26.84 -28.80 -28.33
CA LEU A 66 -25.45 -28.60 -27.82
C LEU A 66 -25.32 -28.90 -26.33
N ALA A 67 -26.27 -28.50 -25.49
CA ALA A 67 -26.27 -28.76 -24.05
C ALA A 67 -26.17 -30.25 -23.72
N LYS A 68 -26.94 -31.09 -24.44
CA LYS A 68 -26.92 -32.53 -24.26
C LYS A 68 -25.58 -33.13 -24.64
N ARG A 69 -24.99 -32.69 -25.74
CA ARG A 69 -23.65 -33.17 -26.18
C ARG A 69 -22.58 -32.85 -25.13
N ILE A 70 -22.61 -31.65 -24.55
CA ILE A 70 -21.68 -31.23 -23.49
C ILE A 70 -21.87 -32.08 -22.24
N GLU A 71 -23.10 -32.27 -21.79
CA GLU A 71 -23.41 -33.10 -20.61
C GLU A 71 -22.91 -34.54 -20.78
N GLU A 72 -23.16 -35.15 -21.93
CA GLU A 72 -22.70 -36.53 -22.24
C GLU A 72 -21.17 -36.60 -22.23
N LYS A 73 -20.46 -35.59 -22.76
CA LYS A 73 -18.99 -35.55 -22.76
C LYS A 73 -18.41 -35.39 -21.34
N LEU A 74 -18.99 -34.53 -20.53
CA LEU A 74 -18.52 -34.28 -19.16
C LEU A 74 -18.86 -35.40 -18.18
N ALA A 75 -19.94 -36.15 -18.42
CA ALA A 75 -20.39 -37.22 -17.54
C ALA A 75 -19.36 -38.35 -17.39
N THR A 76 -18.54 -38.58 -18.40
CA THR A 76 -17.50 -39.66 -18.43
C THR A 76 -16.10 -39.13 -18.22
N LEU A 77 -15.93 -37.83 -17.98
CA LEU A 77 -14.61 -37.19 -17.86
C LEU A 77 -14.04 -37.34 -16.45
N ASN A 78 -12.82 -37.88 -16.34
CA ASN A 78 -11.99 -37.80 -15.15
C ASN A 78 -11.16 -36.53 -15.20
N THR A 79 -11.50 -35.57 -14.35
CA THR A 79 -10.83 -34.24 -14.30
C THR A 79 -9.42 -34.30 -13.67
N ASP A 80 -9.03 -35.38 -13.05
CA ASP A 80 -7.68 -35.60 -12.54
C ASP A 80 -6.72 -36.03 -13.65
N ASP A 81 -7.25 -36.53 -14.76
CA ASP A 81 -6.48 -36.80 -15.98
C ASP A 81 -6.37 -35.50 -16.79
N VAL A 82 -5.23 -34.84 -16.67
CA VAL A 82 -4.94 -33.51 -17.29
C VAL A 82 -5.06 -33.57 -18.81
N ILE A 83 -4.66 -34.70 -19.43
CA ILE A 83 -4.70 -34.87 -20.89
C ILE A 83 -6.15 -35.02 -21.36
N ALA A 84 -6.90 -35.91 -20.72
CA ALA A 84 -8.32 -36.12 -21.02
C ALA A 84 -9.14 -34.82 -20.80
N LEU A 85 -8.85 -34.10 -19.74
CA LEU A 85 -9.46 -32.78 -19.46
C LEU A 85 -9.19 -31.76 -20.56
N ALA A 86 -7.93 -31.65 -21.01
CA ALA A 86 -7.53 -30.73 -22.07
C ALA A 86 -8.21 -31.06 -23.40
N GLU A 87 -8.26 -32.34 -23.78
CA GLU A 87 -8.93 -32.82 -24.99
C GLU A 87 -10.44 -32.56 -24.97
N ALA A 88 -11.10 -32.92 -23.88
CA ALA A 88 -12.55 -32.70 -23.71
C ALA A 88 -12.89 -31.20 -23.69
N GLY A 89 -12.13 -30.39 -22.96
CA GLY A 89 -12.30 -28.95 -22.91
C GLY A 89 -12.15 -28.30 -24.29
N ALA A 90 -11.12 -28.66 -25.03
CA ALA A 90 -10.87 -28.12 -26.37
C ALA A 90 -12.00 -28.50 -27.35
N GLU A 91 -12.49 -29.73 -27.29
CA GLU A 91 -13.60 -30.20 -28.12
C GLU A 91 -14.90 -29.43 -27.80
N ILE A 92 -15.24 -29.27 -26.54
CA ILE A 92 -16.44 -28.53 -26.11
C ILE A 92 -16.35 -27.06 -26.55
N ARG A 93 -15.22 -26.39 -26.34
CA ARG A 93 -15.02 -25.01 -26.77
C ARG A 93 -15.19 -24.85 -28.28
N ALA A 94 -14.65 -25.77 -29.06
CA ALA A 94 -14.83 -25.76 -30.51
C ALA A 94 -16.29 -25.89 -30.92
N TRP A 95 -17.09 -26.71 -30.22
CA TRP A 95 -18.52 -26.82 -30.48
C TRP A 95 -19.26 -25.49 -30.22
N LEU A 96 -18.95 -24.79 -29.11
CA LEU A 96 -19.56 -23.51 -28.81
C LEU A 96 -19.19 -22.43 -29.86
N GLU A 97 -17.96 -22.38 -30.25
CA GLU A 97 -17.48 -21.40 -31.25
C GLU A 97 -18.09 -21.64 -32.65
N ALA A 98 -18.35 -22.90 -32.99
CA ALA A 98 -19.00 -23.25 -34.24
C ALA A 98 -20.53 -23.11 -34.23
N GLN A 99 -21.16 -23.08 -33.05
CA GLN A 99 -22.58 -23.02 -32.88
C GLN A 99 -23.14 -21.67 -33.37
N PRO A 100 -24.16 -21.63 -34.26
CA PRO A 100 -24.85 -20.40 -34.58
C PRO A 100 -25.67 -19.89 -33.38
N PHE A 101 -25.78 -18.57 -33.24
CA PHE A 101 -26.67 -18.00 -32.25
C PHE A 101 -28.14 -18.28 -32.62
N PRO A 102 -29.05 -18.47 -31.65
CA PRO A 102 -30.49 -18.41 -31.89
C PRO A 102 -30.84 -17.08 -32.58
N ALA A 103 -31.70 -17.10 -33.55
CA ALA A 103 -32.00 -15.93 -34.40
C ALA A 103 -32.46 -14.69 -33.60
N ALA A 104 -33.30 -14.90 -32.58
CA ALA A 104 -33.77 -13.81 -31.72
C ALA A 104 -32.64 -13.18 -30.89
N LEU A 105 -31.69 -13.96 -30.37
CA LEU A 105 -30.54 -13.49 -29.62
C LEU A 105 -29.62 -12.66 -30.52
N GLU A 106 -29.28 -13.18 -31.70
CA GLU A 106 -28.42 -12.45 -32.65
C GLU A 106 -29.01 -11.12 -33.08
N ALA A 107 -30.33 -11.09 -33.35
CA ALA A 107 -31.04 -9.88 -33.76
C ALA A 107 -30.99 -8.80 -32.64
N GLN A 108 -31.19 -9.19 -31.39
CA GLN A 108 -31.10 -8.27 -30.24
C GLN A 108 -29.67 -7.78 -29.98
N MET A 109 -28.67 -8.62 -30.12
CA MET A 109 -27.27 -8.21 -30.01
C MET A 109 -26.88 -7.20 -31.08
N ARG A 110 -27.29 -7.44 -32.33
CA ARG A 110 -27.06 -6.52 -33.45
C ARG A 110 -27.75 -5.17 -33.24
N ALA A 111 -28.97 -5.17 -32.77
CA ALA A 111 -29.72 -3.95 -32.47
C ALA A 111 -29.08 -3.14 -31.33
N SER A 112 -28.65 -3.79 -30.25
CA SER A 112 -28.00 -3.13 -29.13
C SER A 112 -26.63 -2.54 -29.52
N PHE A 113 -25.87 -3.26 -30.32
CA PHE A 113 -24.59 -2.79 -30.84
C PHE A 113 -24.77 -1.58 -31.78
N ALA A 114 -25.77 -1.61 -32.67
CA ALA A 114 -26.08 -0.50 -33.57
C ALA A 114 -26.43 0.77 -32.77
N ALA A 115 -27.19 0.64 -31.69
CA ALA A 115 -27.50 1.77 -30.80
C ALA A 115 -26.23 2.35 -30.13
N LEU A 116 -25.29 1.50 -29.68
CA LEU A 116 -24.04 1.94 -29.06
C LEU A 116 -23.07 2.62 -30.03
N THR A 117 -23.13 2.28 -31.31
CA THR A 117 -22.19 2.76 -32.34
C THR A 117 -22.79 3.84 -33.26
N ALA A 118 -24.02 4.31 -32.99
CA ALA A 118 -24.68 5.29 -33.80
C ALA A 118 -23.87 6.58 -34.03
N ASP A 119 -23.21 7.06 -32.97
CA ASP A 119 -22.39 8.28 -33.01
C ASP A 119 -20.91 8.01 -33.38
N HIS A 120 -20.43 6.79 -33.19
CA HIS A 120 -19.06 6.38 -33.39
C HIS A 120 -18.95 4.98 -33.99
N PRO A 121 -19.11 4.83 -35.29
CA PRO A 121 -19.13 3.52 -35.97
C PRO A 121 -17.87 2.68 -35.79
N GLU A 122 -16.72 3.33 -35.58
CA GLU A 122 -15.41 2.67 -35.37
C GLU A 122 -15.00 2.55 -33.91
N ALA A 123 -15.94 2.73 -32.97
CA ALA A 123 -15.63 2.56 -31.56
C ALA A 123 -15.19 1.13 -31.24
N SER A 124 -14.20 1.01 -30.37
CA SER A 124 -13.76 -0.30 -29.88
C SER A 124 -14.48 -0.68 -28.59
N PHE A 125 -14.57 -1.99 -28.36
CA PHE A 125 -15.29 -2.56 -27.24
C PHE A 125 -14.42 -3.58 -26.49
N ALA A 126 -14.68 -3.72 -25.18
CA ALA A 126 -14.28 -4.86 -24.40
C ALA A 126 -15.42 -5.88 -24.41
N VAL A 127 -15.12 -7.13 -24.69
CA VAL A 127 -16.06 -8.25 -24.59
C VAL A 127 -15.55 -9.15 -23.48
N ARG A 128 -16.35 -9.27 -22.42
CA ARG A 128 -15.90 -10.00 -21.22
C ARG A 128 -17.02 -10.82 -20.59
N SER A 129 -16.60 -11.84 -19.84
CA SER A 129 -17.49 -12.69 -19.08
C SER A 129 -17.93 -12.02 -17.75
N SER A 130 -19.13 -12.38 -17.35
CA SER A 130 -19.68 -12.11 -16.02
C SER A 130 -20.48 -13.33 -15.59
N ALA A 131 -19.91 -14.16 -14.72
CA ALA A 131 -20.57 -15.38 -14.27
C ALA A 131 -21.57 -15.10 -13.16
N THR A 132 -22.65 -15.84 -13.13
CA THR A 132 -23.68 -15.73 -12.07
C THR A 132 -23.19 -16.21 -10.70
N ALA A 133 -22.11 -16.99 -10.67
CA ALA A 133 -21.49 -17.54 -9.45
C ALA A 133 -20.10 -16.93 -9.13
N GLU A 134 -19.68 -15.88 -9.82
CA GLU A 134 -18.31 -15.35 -9.75
C GLU A 134 -17.94 -14.71 -8.40
N ASP A 135 -18.91 -14.10 -7.72
CA ASP A 135 -18.71 -13.33 -6.49
C ASP A 135 -19.42 -13.94 -5.27
N LEU A 136 -19.56 -15.26 -5.23
CA LEU A 136 -20.06 -15.92 -4.02
C LEU A 136 -18.99 -15.87 -2.92
N PRO A 137 -19.36 -15.65 -1.64
CA PRO A 137 -18.41 -15.51 -0.54
C PRO A 137 -17.41 -16.67 -0.38
N ASP A 138 -17.78 -17.85 -0.84
CA ASP A 138 -17.01 -19.08 -0.67
C ASP A 138 -16.37 -19.61 -1.96
N ALA A 139 -16.53 -18.91 -3.08
CA ALA A 139 -16.06 -19.37 -4.39
C ALA A 139 -15.62 -18.22 -5.29
N SER A 140 -14.31 -18.05 -5.40
CA SER A 140 -13.75 -17.10 -6.36
C SER A 140 -13.50 -17.79 -7.70
N PHE A 141 -14.29 -17.42 -8.71
CA PHE A 141 -14.01 -17.74 -10.12
C PHE A 141 -13.06 -16.72 -10.76
N ALA A 142 -12.40 -15.90 -9.98
CA ALA A 142 -11.53 -14.84 -10.46
C ALA A 142 -10.44 -15.40 -11.39
N GLY A 143 -10.30 -14.80 -12.56
CA GLY A 143 -9.26 -15.13 -13.53
C GLY A 143 -9.47 -16.44 -14.31
N GLN A 144 -10.64 -17.05 -14.26
CA GLN A 144 -10.92 -18.28 -15.00
C GLN A 144 -11.58 -18.05 -16.36
N GLN A 145 -11.88 -16.80 -16.70
CA GLN A 145 -12.71 -16.44 -17.87
C GLN A 145 -12.01 -15.42 -18.74
N GLU A 146 -12.40 -15.35 -20.02
CA GLU A 146 -11.75 -14.53 -21.03
C GLU A 146 -12.26 -13.10 -21.06
N THR A 147 -11.36 -12.19 -21.41
CA THR A 147 -11.66 -10.79 -21.73
C THR A 147 -10.94 -10.42 -23.01
N PHE A 148 -11.66 -9.86 -23.97
CA PHE A 148 -11.12 -9.38 -25.22
C PHE A 148 -11.24 -7.87 -25.28
N LEU A 149 -10.12 -7.21 -25.55
CA LEU A 149 -10.01 -5.77 -25.63
C LEU A 149 -9.84 -5.34 -27.09
N ASN A 150 -10.25 -4.10 -27.41
CA ASN A 150 -10.13 -3.52 -28.74
C ASN A 150 -10.89 -4.32 -29.83
N VAL A 151 -12.10 -4.75 -29.51
CA VAL A 151 -12.98 -5.44 -30.47
C VAL A 151 -13.75 -4.39 -31.28
N ILE A 152 -13.67 -4.43 -32.58
CA ILE A 152 -14.27 -3.45 -33.52
C ILE A 152 -15.22 -4.14 -34.49
N GLY A 153 -16.44 -3.63 -34.61
CA GLY A 153 -17.43 -4.14 -35.55
C GLY A 153 -18.24 -5.30 -34.99
N ILE A 154 -19.51 -5.39 -35.43
CA ILE A 154 -20.47 -6.37 -34.90
C ILE A 154 -20.07 -7.81 -35.15
N GLU A 155 -19.50 -8.13 -36.32
CA GLU A 155 -19.11 -9.51 -36.61
C GLU A 155 -18.00 -10.00 -35.69
N GLU A 156 -17.04 -9.14 -35.38
CA GLU A 156 -15.98 -9.46 -34.42
C GLU A 156 -16.51 -9.56 -33.01
N VAL A 157 -17.42 -8.65 -32.59
CA VAL A 157 -18.08 -8.73 -31.29
C VAL A 157 -18.82 -10.04 -31.12
N LEU A 158 -19.61 -10.47 -32.11
CA LEU A 158 -20.34 -11.73 -32.03
C LEU A 158 -19.41 -12.94 -31.94
N HIS A 159 -18.30 -12.93 -32.67
CA HIS A 159 -17.30 -13.98 -32.61
C HIS A 159 -16.67 -14.05 -31.23
N LYS A 160 -16.26 -12.91 -30.66
CA LYS A 160 -15.67 -12.83 -29.33
C LYS A 160 -16.66 -13.20 -28.23
N MET A 161 -17.94 -12.93 -28.39
CA MET A 161 -18.97 -13.38 -27.46
C MET A 161 -19.06 -14.90 -27.41
N LYS A 162 -18.93 -15.60 -28.54
CA LYS A 162 -18.86 -17.07 -28.54
C LYS A 162 -17.61 -17.60 -27.82
N GLU A 163 -16.46 -16.95 -28.02
CA GLU A 163 -15.24 -17.28 -27.28
C GLU A 163 -15.41 -17.05 -25.77
N VAL A 164 -16.09 -15.98 -25.37
CA VAL A 164 -16.45 -15.74 -23.97
C VAL A 164 -17.35 -16.83 -23.45
N PHE A 165 -18.38 -17.25 -24.16
CA PHE A 165 -19.25 -18.37 -23.77
C PHE A 165 -18.45 -19.67 -23.65
N ALA A 166 -17.55 -19.92 -24.58
CA ALA A 166 -16.68 -21.08 -24.58
C ALA A 166 -15.75 -21.11 -23.35
N SER A 167 -15.38 -19.96 -22.82
CA SER A 167 -14.46 -19.86 -21.67
C SER A 167 -14.99 -20.51 -20.38
N LEU A 168 -16.30 -20.69 -20.28
CA LEU A 168 -16.91 -21.45 -19.18
C LEU A 168 -16.45 -22.93 -19.17
N TYR A 169 -15.97 -23.40 -20.29
CA TYR A 169 -15.45 -24.77 -20.48
C TYR A 169 -13.92 -24.77 -20.69
N ASN A 170 -13.23 -23.80 -20.17
CA ASN A 170 -11.79 -23.88 -19.99
C ASN A 170 -11.45 -25.00 -18.99
N ASP A 171 -10.34 -25.65 -19.18
CA ASP A 171 -9.93 -26.83 -18.39
C ASP A 171 -10.00 -26.55 -16.88
N ARG A 172 -9.52 -25.39 -16.50
CA ARG A 172 -9.53 -24.93 -15.12
C ARG A 172 -10.95 -24.71 -14.57
N ALA A 173 -11.81 -24.11 -15.38
CA ALA A 173 -13.21 -23.88 -15.00
C ALA A 173 -13.97 -25.21 -14.81
N ILE A 174 -13.76 -26.16 -15.70
CA ILE A 174 -14.33 -27.51 -15.58
C ILE A 174 -13.84 -28.20 -14.30
N SER A 175 -12.52 -28.22 -14.10
CA SER A 175 -11.90 -28.84 -12.92
C SER A 175 -12.36 -28.19 -11.62
N TYR A 176 -12.45 -26.89 -11.57
CA TYR A 176 -12.91 -26.14 -10.40
C TYR A 176 -14.34 -26.53 -10.00
N ARG A 177 -15.27 -26.58 -10.96
CA ARG A 177 -16.67 -26.97 -10.68
C ARG A 177 -16.76 -28.37 -10.12
N VAL A 178 -16.01 -29.31 -10.69
CA VAL A 178 -15.97 -30.71 -10.21
C VAL A 178 -15.44 -30.79 -8.79
N HIS A 179 -14.31 -30.12 -8.49
CA HIS A 179 -13.71 -30.13 -7.16
C HIS A 179 -14.56 -29.45 -6.09
N LYS A 180 -15.35 -28.46 -6.48
CA LYS A 180 -16.27 -27.75 -5.57
C LYS A 180 -17.67 -28.39 -5.48
N GLY A 181 -17.93 -29.43 -6.28
CA GLY A 181 -19.21 -30.13 -6.28
C GLY A 181 -20.35 -29.38 -6.96
N TYR A 182 -20.04 -28.40 -7.81
CA TYR A 182 -21.06 -27.72 -8.61
C TYR A 182 -21.44 -28.52 -9.84
N ALA A 183 -22.73 -28.67 -10.11
CA ALA A 183 -23.19 -29.20 -11.39
C ALA A 183 -22.83 -28.19 -12.51
N HIS A 184 -22.39 -28.72 -13.66
CA HIS A 184 -22.01 -27.84 -14.79
C HIS A 184 -23.19 -27.00 -15.31
N SER A 185 -24.43 -27.53 -15.18
CA SER A 185 -25.65 -26.84 -15.55
C SER A 185 -26.08 -25.71 -14.62
N ASP A 186 -25.57 -25.68 -13.39
CA ASP A 186 -25.96 -24.67 -12.39
C ASP A 186 -25.28 -23.31 -12.62
N VAL A 187 -24.21 -23.30 -13.38
CA VAL A 187 -23.45 -22.08 -13.67
C VAL A 187 -23.81 -21.58 -15.05
N ALA A 188 -24.23 -20.33 -15.13
CA ALA A 188 -24.49 -19.62 -16.36
C ALA A 188 -23.56 -18.43 -16.52
N LEU A 189 -23.39 -18.00 -17.75
CA LEU A 189 -22.50 -16.93 -18.13
C LEU A 189 -23.27 -15.80 -18.80
N SER A 190 -22.93 -14.58 -18.47
CA SER A 190 -23.29 -13.39 -19.22
C SER A 190 -22.05 -12.89 -19.97
N ALA A 191 -22.23 -12.45 -21.19
CA ALA A 191 -21.21 -11.70 -21.93
C ALA A 191 -21.56 -10.22 -21.89
N GLY A 192 -20.63 -9.40 -21.39
CA GLY A 192 -20.74 -7.95 -21.40
C GLY A 192 -19.97 -7.35 -22.56
N VAL A 193 -20.62 -6.43 -23.28
CA VAL A 193 -19.99 -5.63 -24.33
C VAL A 193 -19.97 -4.19 -23.86
N GLN A 194 -18.78 -3.69 -23.54
CA GLN A 194 -18.58 -2.36 -22.97
C GLN A 194 -17.67 -1.52 -23.87
N ARG A 195 -18.04 -0.25 -24.08
CA ARG A 195 -17.19 0.69 -24.80
C ARG A 195 -15.82 0.81 -24.14
N MET A 196 -14.75 0.73 -24.94
CA MET A 196 -13.39 0.91 -24.46
C MET A 196 -13.10 2.36 -24.13
N VAL A 197 -12.44 2.59 -23.01
CA VAL A 197 -11.75 3.83 -22.69
C VAL A 197 -10.38 3.81 -23.37
N ARG A 198 -10.01 4.91 -24.02
CA ARG A 198 -8.74 5.01 -24.73
C ARG A 198 -7.58 5.22 -23.76
N SER A 199 -7.50 4.36 -22.75
CA SER A 199 -6.38 4.36 -21.80
C SER A 199 -5.07 3.85 -22.43
N ASP A 200 -5.15 3.20 -23.58
CA ASP A 200 -3.97 2.92 -24.41
C ASP A 200 -3.19 4.19 -24.76
N LEU A 201 -3.87 5.33 -24.85
CA LEU A 201 -3.28 6.67 -25.07
C LEU A 201 -3.15 7.48 -23.76
N GLY A 202 -3.55 6.93 -22.66
CA GLY A 202 -3.58 7.57 -21.35
C GLY A 202 -2.95 6.70 -20.26
N SER A 203 -3.72 6.44 -19.22
CA SER A 203 -3.30 5.61 -18.08
C SER A 203 -4.47 4.79 -17.54
N ALA A 204 -4.14 3.78 -16.76
CA ALA A 204 -5.12 2.92 -16.12
C ALA A 204 -4.55 2.30 -14.84
N GLY A 205 -5.41 1.73 -14.03
CA GLY A 205 -4.99 1.04 -12.82
C GLY A 205 -6.16 0.58 -11.95
N VAL A 206 -5.87 0.43 -10.66
CA VAL A 206 -6.81 -0.07 -9.67
C VAL A 206 -6.87 0.88 -8.48
N VAL A 207 -8.03 0.96 -7.85
CA VAL A 207 -8.24 1.69 -6.59
C VAL A 207 -8.80 0.75 -5.55
N PHE A 208 -8.21 0.79 -4.35
CA PHE A 208 -8.79 0.19 -3.16
C PHE A 208 -9.21 1.28 -2.18
N THR A 209 -10.40 1.19 -1.61
CA THR A 209 -10.86 2.14 -0.59
C THR A 209 -10.47 1.73 0.83
N ILE A 210 -9.46 0.92 0.92
CA ILE A 210 -8.83 0.43 2.15
C ILE A 210 -7.35 0.16 1.84
N ASP A 211 -6.46 0.25 2.84
CA ASP A 211 -5.11 -0.25 2.64
C ASP A 211 -5.10 -1.78 2.59
N THR A 212 -4.64 -2.33 1.48
CA THR A 212 -4.70 -3.78 1.20
C THR A 212 -3.76 -4.60 2.08
N GLU A 213 -2.76 -3.98 2.69
CA GLU A 213 -1.79 -4.67 3.54
C GLU A 213 -2.21 -4.69 5.02
N SER A 214 -2.60 -3.54 5.55
CA SER A 214 -2.94 -3.38 6.96
C SER A 214 -4.44 -3.47 7.26
N GLY A 215 -5.29 -3.25 6.27
CA GLY A 215 -6.73 -3.08 6.47
C GLY A 215 -7.10 -1.72 7.04
N PHE A 216 -6.20 -0.74 7.01
CA PHE A 216 -6.48 0.61 7.47
C PHE A 216 -7.55 1.28 6.59
N LYS A 217 -8.62 1.80 7.22
CA LYS A 217 -9.86 2.21 6.52
C LYS A 217 -9.87 3.67 6.06
N ASP A 218 -9.00 4.53 6.59
CA ASP A 218 -9.05 5.98 6.33
C ASP A 218 -8.19 6.44 5.16
N VAL A 219 -7.76 5.52 4.32
CA VAL A 219 -7.02 5.81 3.08
C VAL A 219 -7.65 5.16 1.86
N VAL A 220 -7.45 5.81 0.72
CA VAL A 220 -7.66 5.26 -0.62
C VAL A 220 -6.29 4.95 -1.21
N PHE A 221 -6.10 3.72 -1.69
CA PHE A 221 -4.88 3.28 -2.35
C PHE A 221 -5.09 3.19 -3.86
N ILE A 222 -4.27 3.90 -4.63
CA ILE A 222 -4.40 4.01 -6.09
C ILE A 222 -3.11 3.51 -6.74
N THR A 223 -3.25 2.63 -7.73
CA THR A 223 -2.17 2.27 -8.64
C THR A 223 -2.44 2.83 -10.02
N SER A 224 -1.38 3.21 -10.73
CA SER A 224 -1.48 3.79 -12.07
C SER A 224 -0.27 3.42 -12.94
N SER A 225 -0.53 3.12 -14.20
CA SER A 225 0.50 2.96 -15.21
C SER A 225 0.00 3.43 -16.57
N TYR A 226 0.90 3.65 -17.51
CA TYR A 226 0.52 4.00 -18.88
C TYR A 226 -0.10 2.81 -19.61
N GLY A 227 -0.97 3.11 -20.55
CA GLY A 227 -1.61 2.11 -21.38
C GLY A 227 -2.84 1.46 -20.75
N LEU A 228 -3.25 0.34 -21.31
CA LEU A 228 -4.39 -0.45 -20.82
C LEU A 228 -4.11 -1.05 -19.44
N GLY A 229 -5.13 -1.15 -18.61
CA GLY A 229 -5.03 -1.62 -17.22
C GLY A 229 -4.66 -3.08 -17.04
N GLU A 230 -4.74 -3.88 -18.09
CA GLU A 230 -4.44 -5.32 -18.04
C GLU A 230 -3.01 -5.60 -17.52
N THR A 231 -2.02 -4.79 -17.90
CA THR A 231 -0.64 -4.92 -17.42
C THR A 231 -0.49 -4.72 -15.92
N VAL A 232 -1.32 -3.86 -15.33
CA VAL A 232 -1.35 -3.65 -13.87
C VAL A 232 -2.01 -4.83 -13.17
N VAL A 233 -3.16 -5.25 -13.66
CA VAL A 233 -3.93 -6.37 -13.07
C VAL A 233 -3.17 -7.69 -13.17
N GLN A 234 -2.52 -7.96 -14.29
CA GLN A 234 -1.71 -9.17 -14.48
C GLN A 234 -0.35 -9.13 -13.75
N GLY A 235 0.06 -7.96 -13.27
CA GLY A 235 1.36 -7.80 -12.62
C GLY A 235 2.54 -7.75 -13.56
N ALA A 236 2.31 -7.45 -14.83
CA ALA A 236 3.36 -7.32 -15.84
C ALA A 236 4.16 -6.01 -15.72
N VAL A 237 3.66 -5.06 -14.95
CA VAL A 237 4.26 -3.74 -14.77
C VAL A 237 4.34 -3.38 -13.28
N ASN A 238 5.36 -2.61 -12.91
CA ASN A 238 5.46 -1.98 -11.60
C ASN A 238 4.85 -0.57 -11.69
N PRO A 239 3.63 -0.36 -11.15
CA PRO A 239 2.89 0.89 -11.32
C PRO A 239 3.35 1.98 -10.36
N ASP A 240 2.94 3.21 -10.63
CA ASP A 240 2.92 4.27 -9.63
C ASP A 240 1.89 3.95 -8.55
N GLU A 241 2.15 4.39 -7.33
CA GLU A 241 1.26 4.19 -6.19
C GLU A 241 1.00 5.51 -5.47
N PHE A 242 -0.25 5.69 -5.02
CA PHE A 242 -0.69 6.87 -4.29
C PHE A 242 -1.53 6.46 -3.09
N TYR A 243 -1.31 7.12 -1.96
CA TYR A 243 -2.18 7.04 -0.79
C TYR A 243 -2.90 8.37 -0.59
N VAL A 244 -4.21 8.33 -0.49
CA VAL A 244 -5.07 9.50 -0.29
C VAL A 244 -5.78 9.38 1.06
N HIS A 245 -5.63 10.38 1.92
CA HIS A 245 -6.24 10.41 3.25
C HIS A 245 -7.70 10.85 3.14
N LYS A 246 -8.63 9.98 3.50
CA LYS A 246 -10.07 10.24 3.39
C LYS A 246 -10.54 11.45 4.19
N PRO A 247 -10.15 11.65 5.47
CA PRO A 247 -10.57 12.83 6.22
C PRO A 247 -10.10 14.15 5.59
N ALA A 248 -8.87 14.21 5.09
CA ALA A 248 -8.36 15.41 4.41
C ALA A 248 -9.10 15.68 3.10
N LEU A 249 -9.38 14.63 2.32
CA LEU A 249 -10.19 14.73 1.10
C LEU A 249 -11.59 15.31 1.39
N ALA A 250 -12.24 14.81 2.44
CA ALA A 250 -13.57 15.28 2.84
C ALA A 250 -13.59 16.76 3.26
N ARG A 251 -12.49 17.26 3.83
CA ARG A 251 -12.35 18.66 4.27
C ARG A 251 -11.82 19.59 3.20
N GLY A 252 -11.59 19.11 1.98
CA GLY A 252 -11.04 19.92 0.89
C GLY A 252 -9.58 20.33 1.07
N LYS A 253 -8.83 19.60 1.91
CA LYS A 253 -7.39 19.77 2.10
C LYS A 253 -6.62 18.99 1.04
N LEU A 254 -5.31 19.17 0.95
CA LEU A 254 -4.45 18.36 0.09
C LEU A 254 -4.35 16.94 0.68
N PRO A 255 -4.97 15.94 0.06
CA PRO A 255 -5.16 14.66 0.71
C PRO A 255 -4.12 13.61 0.36
N ILE A 256 -3.26 13.85 -0.62
CA ILE A 256 -2.26 12.86 -1.05
C ILE A 256 -1.13 12.84 -0.04
N ILE A 257 -1.06 11.77 0.75
CA ILE A 257 -0.07 11.64 1.83
C ILE A 257 1.21 10.97 1.38
N ARG A 258 1.17 10.16 0.32
CA ARG A 258 2.36 9.46 -0.21
C ARG A 258 2.21 9.14 -1.69
N ARG A 259 3.33 9.25 -2.41
CA ARG A 259 3.50 8.85 -3.81
C ARG A 259 4.70 7.95 -3.94
N SER A 260 4.61 6.95 -4.79
CA SER A 260 5.73 6.09 -5.17
C SER A 260 5.80 5.97 -6.69
N LEU A 261 6.94 6.33 -7.25
CA LEU A 261 7.16 6.25 -8.70
C LEU A 261 7.47 4.80 -9.09
N GLY A 262 6.63 4.20 -9.93
CA GLY A 262 6.87 2.87 -10.49
C GLY A 262 7.84 2.91 -11.67
N SER A 263 8.45 1.77 -11.96
CA SER A 263 9.36 1.64 -13.12
C SER A 263 8.62 1.71 -14.46
N LYS A 264 7.37 1.25 -14.51
CA LYS A 264 6.48 1.32 -15.69
C LYS A 264 7.16 1.00 -17.01
N LEU A 265 7.93 -0.10 -17.04
CA LEU A 265 8.80 -0.46 -18.17
C LEU A 265 8.06 -0.68 -19.48
N ILE A 266 6.86 -1.22 -19.40
CA ILE A 266 6.04 -1.59 -20.55
C ILE A 266 4.65 -0.99 -20.45
N ARG A 267 3.98 -0.91 -21.56
CA ARG A 267 2.58 -0.48 -21.67
C ARG A 267 1.86 -1.29 -22.74
N MET A 268 0.57 -1.45 -22.60
CA MET A 268 -0.28 -2.14 -23.57
C MET A 268 -1.06 -1.11 -24.39
N GLU A 269 -1.02 -1.26 -25.70
CA GLU A 269 -1.69 -0.39 -26.67
C GLU A 269 -2.56 -1.21 -27.62
N PHE A 270 -3.43 -0.52 -28.35
CA PHE A 270 -4.17 -1.12 -29.46
C PHE A 270 -3.20 -1.39 -30.63
N THR A 271 -3.42 -2.51 -31.31
CA THR A 271 -2.77 -2.74 -32.59
C THR A 271 -3.41 -1.86 -33.69
N THR A 272 -2.60 -1.45 -34.66
CA THR A 272 -3.13 -0.80 -35.87
C THR A 272 -3.88 -1.82 -36.73
N LYS A 273 -4.65 -1.33 -37.73
CA LYS A 273 -5.36 -2.21 -38.69
C LYS A 273 -4.40 -3.13 -39.42
N GLU A 274 -3.23 -2.61 -39.81
CA GLU A 274 -2.16 -3.36 -40.48
C GLU A 274 -1.52 -4.41 -39.58
N GLU A 275 -1.19 -4.04 -38.35
CA GLU A 275 -0.62 -4.97 -37.36
C GLU A 275 -1.61 -6.10 -37.02
N LYS A 276 -2.91 -5.77 -36.90
CA LYS A 276 -3.96 -6.77 -36.65
C LYS A 276 -4.09 -7.72 -37.84
N ALA A 277 -4.06 -7.22 -39.05
CA ALA A 277 -4.14 -8.03 -40.27
C ALA A 277 -2.99 -9.02 -40.37
N LEU A 278 -1.78 -8.64 -39.91
CA LEU A 278 -0.60 -9.48 -39.92
C LEU A 278 -0.52 -10.50 -38.77
N SER A 279 -0.91 -10.08 -37.56
CA SER A 279 -0.71 -10.87 -36.32
C SER A 279 -1.97 -11.53 -35.79
N GLY A 280 -3.15 -11.06 -36.18
CA GLY A 280 -4.43 -11.43 -35.60
C GLY A 280 -4.66 -10.91 -34.18
N LYS A 281 -3.68 -10.16 -33.62
CA LYS A 281 -3.75 -9.63 -32.24
C LYS A 281 -4.46 -8.29 -32.20
N LEU A 282 -5.28 -8.09 -31.18
CA LEU A 282 -6.05 -6.87 -30.94
C LEU A 282 -5.26 -5.81 -30.18
N VAL A 283 -4.34 -6.26 -29.32
CA VAL A 283 -3.49 -5.41 -28.48
C VAL A 283 -2.04 -5.86 -28.56
N LYS A 284 -1.13 -4.96 -28.23
CA LYS A 284 0.31 -5.22 -28.19
C LYS A 284 0.94 -4.58 -26.97
N THR A 285 2.03 -5.17 -26.52
CA THR A 285 2.88 -4.61 -25.46
C THR A 285 4.08 -3.92 -26.08
N VAL A 286 4.36 -2.70 -25.65
CA VAL A 286 5.50 -1.89 -26.10
C VAL A 286 6.26 -1.33 -24.92
N ASP A 287 7.54 -0.97 -25.13
CA ASP A 287 8.34 -0.31 -24.11
C ASP A 287 7.84 1.11 -23.84
N THR A 288 7.84 1.50 -22.58
CA THR A 288 7.55 2.88 -22.17
C THR A 288 8.80 3.73 -22.37
N ALA A 289 8.66 4.91 -22.99
CA ALA A 289 9.75 5.84 -23.19
C ALA A 289 10.39 6.27 -21.85
N PRO A 290 11.73 6.41 -21.77
CA PRO A 290 12.43 6.76 -20.52
C PRO A 290 11.91 8.03 -19.85
N GLU A 291 11.56 9.06 -20.62
CA GLU A 291 11.00 10.31 -20.10
C GLU A 291 9.64 10.10 -19.41
N ALA A 292 8.82 9.23 -19.96
CA ALA A 292 7.52 8.88 -19.36
C ALA A 292 7.68 8.05 -18.08
N ARG A 293 8.66 7.14 -18.03
CA ARG A 293 8.95 6.34 -16.82
C ARG A 293 9.31 7.20 -15.61
N ASN A 294 9.96 8.35 -15.84
CA ASN A 294 10.41 9.27 -14.81
C ASN A 294 9.34 10.28 -14.38
N ARG A 295 8.12 10.12 -14.87
CA ARG A 295 6.97 10.93 -14.48
C ARG A 295 5.88 10.05 -13.91
N TYR A 296 5.08 10.63 -13.02
CA TYR A 296 3.85 9.97 -12.60
C TYR A 296 2.86 9.91 -13.76
N SER A 297 2.18 8.80 -13.89
CA SER A 297 1.18 8.55 -14.93
C SER A 297 -0.18 9.23 -14.68
N LEU A 298 -0.34 9.85 -13.52
CA LEU A 298 -1.46 10.72 -13.13
C LEU A 298 -0.94 12.03 -12.56
N LEU A 299 -1.68 13.11 -12.83
CA LEU A 299 -1.51 14.39 -12.14
C LEU A 299 -2.17 14.31 -10.74
N ASP A 300 -1.73 15.14 -9.80
CA ASP A 300 -2.31 15.19 -8.45
C ASP A 300 -3.83 15.49 -8.49
N SER A 301 -4.26 16.39 -9.38
CA SER A 301 -5.69 16.68 -9.59
C SER A 301 -6.49 15.46 -10.05
N GLU A 302 -5.91 14.62 -10.87
CA GLU A 302 -6.51 13.38 -11.36
C GLU A 302 -6.56 12.31 -10.26
N VAL A 303 -5.52 12.22 -9.43
CA VAL A 303 -5.51 11.34 -8.24
C VAL A 303 -6.63 11.73 -7.27
N ILE A 304 -6.80 13.02 -7.01
CA ILE A 304 -7.85 13.54 -6.12
C ILE A 304 -9.24 13.27 -6.70
N GLU A 305 -9.44 13.51 -8.00
CA GLU A 305 -10.71 13.22 -8.68
C GLU A 305 -11.07 11.73 -8.57
N LEU A 306 -10.09 10.86 -8.85
CA LEU A 306 -10.27 9.41 -8.76
C LEU A 306 -10.60 8.96 -7.33
N ALA A 307 -9.93 9.52 -6.33
CA ALA A 307 -10.23 9.26 -4.93
C ALA A 307 -11.65 9.70 -4.54
N ARG A 308 -12.14 10.81 -5.07
CA ARG A 308 -13.52 11.25 -4.86
C ARG A 308 -14.52 10.28 -5.46
N TYR A 309 -14.26 9.78 -6.66
CA TYR A 309 -15.11 8.74 -7.27
C TYR A 309 -15.13 7.47 -6.41
N ALA A 310 -13.98 7.06 -5.92
CA ALA A 310 -13.86 5.91 -5.03
C ALA A 310 -14.69 6.08 -3.75
N MET A 311 -14.70 7.27 -3.16
CA MET A 311 -15.50 7.56 -1.96
C MET A 311 -16.99 7.56 -2.23
N ILE A 312 -17.41 8.05 -3.39
CA ILE A 312 -18.83 7.99 -3.81
C ILE A 312 -19.26 6.52 -3.96
N ILE A 313 -18.42 5.70 -4.58
CA ILE A 313 -18.68 4.27 -4.79
C ILE A 313 -18.71 3.54 -3.44
N GLU A 314 -17.73 3.75 -2.58
CA GLU A 314 -17.69 3.13 -1.24
C GLU A 314 -18.94 3.47 -0.41
N LYS A 315 -19.33 4.74 -0.42
CA LYS A 315 -20.55 5.20 0.28
C LYS A 315 -21.80 4.52 -0.26
N HIS A 316 -21.89 4.38 -1.58
CA HIS A 316 -23.05 3.75 -2.23
C HIS A 316 -23.19 2.27 -1.84
N TYR A 317 -22.09 1.53 -1.87
CA TYR A 317 -22.10 0.10 -1.53
C TYR A 317 -22.00 -0.18 -0.03
N GLY A 318 -21.61 0.80 0.77
CA GLY A 318 -21.49 0.70 2.23
C GLY A 318 -20.37 -0.20 2.73
N ARG A 319 -19.35 -0.44 1.92
CA ARG A 319 -18.21 -1.31 2.23
C ARG A 319 -16.97 -0.92 1.44
N ALA A 320 -15.81 -1.44 1.86
CA ALA A 320 -14.56 -1.27 1.13
C ALA A 320 -14.66 -1.88 -0.28
N MET A 321 -14.12 -1.18 -1.26
CA MET A 321 -14.25 -1.51 -2.68
C MET A 321 -12.91 -1.67 -3.37
N ASP A 322 -12.90 -2.55 -4.37
CA ASP A 322 -11.86 -2.77 -5.36
C ASP A 322 -12.39 -2.25 -6.70
N ILE A 323 -11.71 -1.28 -7.28
CA ILE A 323 -12.22 -0.50 -8.43
C ILE A 323 -11.16 -0.48 -9.53
N GLU A 324 -11.57 -0.85 -10.75
CA GLU A 324 -10.76 -0.67 -11.95
C GLU A 324 -11.12 0.63 -12.64
N TRP A 325 -10.14 1.36 -13.12
CA TRP A 325 -10.33 2.65 -13.77
C TRP A 325 -9.42 2.84 -14.99
N GLY A 326 -9.80 3.75 -15.87
CA GLY A 326 -8.99 4.19 -16.99
C GLY A 326 -9.14 5.69 -17.23
N ARG A 327 -8.05 6.34 -17.61
CA ARG A 327 -8.04 7.72 -18.10
C ARG A 327 -7.90 7.69 -19.59
N ASP A 328 -8.90 8.25 -20.26
CA ASP A 328 -8.94 8.34 -21.72
C ASP A 328 -7.94 9.38 -22.23
N GLY A 329 -7.03 8.97 -23.11
CA GLY A 329 -6.04 9.87 -23.70
C GLY A 329 -6.56 10.82 -24.76
N VAL A 330 -7.82 10.64 -25.21
CA VAL A 330 -8.46 11.50 -26.22
C VAL A 330 -9.24 12.65 -25.55
N ASP A 331 -10.12 12.33 -24.59
CA ASP A 331 -10.92 13.33 -23.89
C ASP A 331 -10.33 13.79 -22.54
N GLY A 332 -9.32 13.11 -22.04
CA GLY A 332 -8.66 13.40 -20.76
C GLY A 332 -9.48 13.04 -19.54
N GLN A 333 -10.62 12.36 -19.68
CA GLN A 333 -11.53 12.04 -18.59
C GLN A 333 -11.20 10.70 -17.93
N ILE A 334 -11.53 10.60 -16.65
CA ILE A 334 -11.40 9.36 -15.88
C ILE A 334 -12.74 8.61 -15.92
N TYR A 335 -12.66 7.32 -16.21
CA TYR A 335 -13.79 6.40 -16.24
C TYR A 335 -13.59 5.26 -15.26
N ILE A 336 -14.65 4.87 -14.61
CA ILE A 336 -14.68 3.66 -13.77
C ILE A 336 -15.10 2.49 -14.67
N LEU A 337 -14.29 1.45 -14.66
CA LEU A 337 -14.46 0.29 -15.56
C LEU A 337 -15.11 -0.90 -14.87
N GLN A 338 -14.87 -1.06 -13.59
CA GLN A 338 -15.44 -2.11 -12.75
C GLN A 338 -15.36 -1.71 -11.29
N ALA A 339 -16.31 -2.14 -10.47
CA ALA A 339 -16.24 -2.04 -9.02
C ALA A 339 -16.80 -3.32 -8.39
N ARG A 340 -16.08 -3.84 -7.39
CA ARG A 340 -16.50 -5.01 -6.61
C ARG A 340 -16.13 -4.81 -5.14
N PRO A 341 -16.82 -5.50 -4.20
CA PRO A 341 -16.41 -5.47 -2.81
C PRO A 341 -14.98 -6.00 -2.62
N GLU A 342 -14.21 -5.32 -1.78
CA GLU A 342 -12.95 -5.85 -1.29
C GLU A 342 -13.27 -6.93 -0.24
N THR A 343 -12.69 -8.11 -0.37
CA THR A 343 -13.07 -9.27 0.44
C THR A 343 -11.98 -9.79 1.36
N VAL A 344 -10.72 -9.47 1.09
CA VAL A 344 -9.59 -10.04 1.82
C VAL A 344 -9.39 -9.37 3.19
N LYS A 345 -9.27 -8.05 3.22
CA LYS A 345 -8.99 -7.31 4.46
C LYS A 345 -10.23 -6.79 5.18
N SER A 346 -11.30 -6.52 4.46
CA SER A 346 -12.55 -6.09 5.08
C SER A 346 -13.21 -7.17 5.94
N GLN A 347 -12.91 -8.45 5.68
CA GLN A 347 -13.42 -9.60 6.44
C GLN A 347 -12.48 -10.09 7.55
N ALA A 348 -11.26 -9.57 7.63
CA ALA A 348 -10.27 -9.97 8.62
C ALA A 348 -10.56 -9.33 10.01
N GLU A 349 -11.66 -9.68 10.63
CA GLU A 349 -12.02 -9.30 12.01
C GLU A 349 -11.47 -10.33 13.00
N GLY A 350 -10.13 -10.35 13.17
CA GLY A 350 -9.50 -11.13 14.24
C GLY A 350 -9.17 -10.26 15.45
N GLN A 351 -9.51 -10.72 16.67
CA GLN A 351 -9.10 -10.04 17.90
C GLN A 351 -7.61 -10.24 18.23
N ILE A 352 -6.95 -11.18 17.57
CA ILE A 352 -5.53 -11.53 17.79
C ILE A 352 -4.81 -11.42 16.45
N GLU A 353 -3.76 -10.63 16.44
CA GLU A 353 -2.85 -10.48 15.30
C GLU A 353 -1.47 -11.00 15.67
N HIS A 354 -0.89 -11.82 14.79
CA HIS A 354 0.49 -12.27 14.94
C HIS A 354 1.43 -11.29 14.25
N ARG A 355 2.46 -10.86 14.98
CA ARG A 355 3.52 -10.00 14.45
C ARG A 355 4.81 -10.76 14.36
N TYR A 356 5.48 -10.56 13.24
CA TYR A 356 6.75 -11.19 12.90
C TYR A 356 7.85 -10.15 12.96
N LYS A 357 8.97 -10.53 13.54
CA LYS A 357 10.17 -9.68 13.63
C LYS A 357 11.40 -10.55 13.46
N LEU A 358 12.36 -10.09 12.66
CA LEU A 358 13.67 -10.70 12.59
C LEU A 358 14.45 -10.38 13.86
N LYS A 359 15.15 -11.38 14.40
CA LYS A 359 16.11 -11.17 15.49
C LYS A 359 17.40 -10.55 14.94
N GLY A 360 17.86 -9.47 15.58
CA GLY A 360 19.04 -8.75 15.15
C GLY A 360 18.77 -7.74 14.04
N ASP A 361 19.83 -7.23 13.44
CA ASP A 361 19.78 -6.30 12.31
C ASP A 361 20.43 -6.94 11.09
N PRO A 362 19.64 -7.60 10.23
CA PRO A 362 20.17 -8.31 9.07
C PRO A 362 20.79 -7.38 8.03
N ALA A 363 20.44 -6.11 8.01
CA ALA A 363 21.03 -5.13 7.10
C ALA A 363 22.51 -4.86 7.43
N LYS A 364 22.90 -4.98 8.70
CA LYS A 364 24.30 -4.85 9.13
C LYS A 364 25.18 -6.02 8.78
N ASN A 365 24.58 -7.19 8.51
CA ASN A 365 25.32 -8.42 8.25
C ASN A 365 25.60 -8.66 6.75
N GLY A 366 25.20 -7.73 5.86
CA GLY A 366 25.42 -7.84 4.41
C GLY A 366 24.70 -9.00 3.74
N SER A 367 23.62 -9.50 4.35
CA SER A 367 22.88 -10.67 3.87
C SER A 367 21.71 -10.33 2.93
N LEU A 368 21.45 -9.05 2.67
CA LEU A 368 20.39 -8.63 1.76
C LEU A 368 20.72 -8.99 0.31
N LEU A 369 19.87 -9.77 -0.32
CA LEU A 369 20.03 -10.21 -1.71
C LEU A 369 19.15 -9.45 -2.68
N VAL A 370 17.86 -9.26 -2.35
CA VAL A 370 16.85 -8.68 -3.24
C VAL A 370 15.85 -7.87 -2.43
N GLU A 371 15.36 -6.80 -3.01
CA GLU A 371 14.29 -5.96 -2.48
C GLU A 371 13.15 -5.85 -3.48
N GLY A 372 11.94 -5.66 -2.96
CA GLY A 372 10.72 -5.41 -3.73
C GLY A 372 9.60 -4.89 -2.85
N ARG A 373 8.37 -4.96 -3.36
CA ARG A 373 7.17 -4.58 -2.59
C ARG A 373 6.73 -5.72 -1.69
N ALA A 374 6.59 -5.44 -0.41
CA ALA A 374 6.08 -6.40 0.56
C ALA A 374 4.58 -6.64 0.39
N ILE A 375 4.19 -7.90 0.41
CA ILE A 375 2.80 -8.34 0.42
C ILE A 375 2.57 -9.14 1.70
N GLY A 376 1.64 -8.69 2.51
CA GLY A 376 1.46 -9.22 3.85
C GLY A 376 2.49 -8.68 4.84
N GLN A 377 2.64 -9.35 5.97
CA GLN A 377 3.50 -8.90 7.08
C GLN A 377 4.32 -10.04 7.69
N LYS A 378 4.25 -11.21 7.09
CA LYS A 378 4.90 -12.40 7.58
C LYS A 378 6.33 -12.52 7.10
N ILE A 379 7.04 -13.46 7.69
CA ILE A 379 8.36 -13.91 7.30
C ILE A 379 8.27 -15.38 6.92
N GLY A 380 8.79 -15.72 5.76
CA GLY A 380 8.89 -17.10 5.28
C GLY A 380 10.32 -17.49 5.00
N THR A 381 10.67 -18.74 5.27
CA THR A 381 12.02 -19.27 5.05
C THR A 381 11.96 -20.57 4.25
N GLY A 382 12.96 -20.82 3.46
CA GLY A 382 13.08 -22.05 2.69
C GLY A 382 14.10 -21.97 1.56
N PRO A 383 14.27 -23.10 0.84
CA PRO A 383 15.10 -23.13 -0.34
C PRO A 383 14.42 -22.45 -1.53
N VAL A 384 15.19 -21.67 -2.28
CA VAL A 384 14.73 -21.05 -3.53
C VAL A 384 14.42 -22.12 -4.57
N ARG A 385 13.28 -21.96 -5.23
CA ARG A 385 12.93 -22.74 -6.41
C ARG A 385 12.66 -21.79 -7.58
N LEU A 386 13.62 -21.75 -8.51
CA LEU A 386 13.47 -20.95 -9.74
C LEU A 386 12.56 -21.71 -10.71
N VAL A 387 11.46 -21.06 -11.10
CA VAL A 387 10.47 -21.63 -12.01
C VAL A 387 10.22 -20.64 -13.13
N SER A 388 10.53 -21.03 -14.38
CA SER A 388 10.37 -20.16 -15.56
C SER A 388 9.05 -20.33 -16.27
N SER A 389 8.38 -21.47 -16.09
CA SER A 389 7.09 -21.77 -16.73
C SER A 389 6.27 -22.76 -15.90
N ILE A 390 4.97 -22.81 -16.19
CA ILE A 390 4.02 -23.76 -15.59
C ILE A 390 4.47 -25.21 -15.75
N ALA A 391 5.15 -25.54 -16.85
CA ALA A 391 5.65 -26.89 -17.10
C ALA A 391 6.62 -27.39 -16.01
N GLU A 392 7.26 -26.49 -15.29
CA GLU A 392 8.19 -26.80 -14.21
C GLU A 392 7.56 -26.84 -12.82
N MET A 393 6.25 -26.73 -12.70
CA MET A 393 5.52 -26.66 -11.42
C MET A 393 5.81 -27.83 -10.48
N SER A 394 6.02 -29.03 -11.03
CA SER A 394 6.31 -30.24 -10.25
C SER A 394 7.60 -30.14 -9.43
N ARG A 395 8.49 -29.24 -9.78
CA ARG A 395 9.75 -29.02 -9.05
C ARG A 395 9.52 -28.33 -7.69
N VAL A 396 8.43 -27.61 -7.52
CA VAL A 396 8.15 -26.91 -6.26
C VAL A 396 7.63 -27.88 -5.22
N GLN A 397 8.34 -28.02 -4.13
CA GLN A 397 7.98 -28.82 -2.99
C GLN A 397 7.39 -27.96 -1.86
N PRO A 398 6.57 -28.52 -0.96
CA PRO A 398 6.11 -27.79 0.21
C PRO A 398 7.26 -27.18 1.01
N GLY A 399 7.14 -25.88 1.34
CA GLY A 399 8.18 -25.15 2.06
C GLY A 399 9.25 -24.48 1.18
N ASP A 400 9.18 -24.65 -0.14
CA ASP A 400 10.06 -23.93 -1.05
C ASP A 400 9.68 -22.43 -1.15
N VAL A 401 10.65 -21.58 -1.43
CA VAL A 401 10.43 -20.18 -1.82
C VAL A 401 10.33 -20.14 -3.35
N LEU A 402 9.13 -19.86 -3.85
CA LEU A 402 8.87 -19.76 -5.28
C LEU A 402 9.46 -18.44 -5.83
N VAL A 403 10.39 -18.53 -6.77
CA VAL A 403 10.98 -17.37 -7.44
C VAL A 403 10.73 -17.48 -8.94
N THR A 404 10.05 -16.46 -9.50
CA THR A 404 9.67 -16.45 -10.91
C THR A 404 9.58 -15.02 -11.43
N ASP A 405 9.49 -14.85 -12.75
CA ASP A 405 9.35 -13.53 -13.37
C ASP A 405 8.00 -12.89 -13.03
N MET A 406 6.92 -13.61 -13.25
CA MET A 406 5.55 -13.24 -12.86
C MET A 406 4.67 -14.48 -12.75
N THR A 407 3.51 -14.36 -12.10
CA THR A 407 2.53 -15.44 -12.01
C THR A 407 1.24 -15.06 -12.72
N ASP A 408 0.48 -16.05 -13.11
CA ASP A 408 -0.89 -15.94 -13.59
C ASP A 408 -1.80 -16.94 -12.85
N PRO A 409 -3.12 -16.94 -13.11
CA PRO A 409 -4.04 -17.82 -12.39
C PRO A 409 -3.71 -19.32 -12.43
N ASN A 410 -2.98 -19.80 -13.43
CA ASN A 410 -2.58 -21.20 -13.52
C ASN A 410 -1.51 -21.62 -12.50
N TRP A 411 -0.85 -20.64 -11.86
CA TRP A 411 0.19 -20.86 -10.87
C TRP A 411 -0.35 -21.13 -9.44
N GLU A 412 -1.65 -20.97 -9.21
CA GLU A 412 -2.24 -21.11 -7.86
C GLU A 412 -1.91 -22.44 -7.17
N PRO A 413 -1.97 -23.62 -7.84
CA PRO A 413 -1.63 -24.88 -7.20
C PRO A 413 -0.20 -24.93 -6.65
N VAL A 414 0.74 -24.27 -7.32
CA VAL A 414 2.14 -24.16 -6.90
C VAL A 414 2.29 -23.18 -5.75
N MET A 415 1.63 -22.05 -5.86
CA MET A 415 1.69 -20.99 -4.84
C MET A 415 1.21 -21.49 -3.48
N LYS A 416 0.25 -22.40 -3.44
CA LYS A 416 -0.25 -23.03 -2.21
C LYS A 416 0.80 -23.85 -1.45
N ARG A 417 1.81 -24.33 -2.11
CA ARG A 417 2.90 -25.13 -1.51
C ARG A 417 4.03 -24.24 -0.99
N ALA A 418 4.16 -23.05 -1.51
CA ALA A 418 5.27 -22.16 -1.23
C ALA A 418 5.24 -21.63 0.22
N ALA A 419 6.41 -21.52 0.84
CA ALA A 419 6.59 -20.79 2.08
C ALA A 419 6.62 -19.27 1.88
N ALA A 420 7.03 -18.83 0.69
CA ALA A 420 7.03 -17.44 0.25
C ALA A 420 7.08 -17.37 -1.28
N ILE A 421 6.74 -16.21 -1.82
CA ILE A 421 6.74 -15.95 -3.26
C ILE A 421 7.59 -14.71 -3.54
N VAL A 422 8.44 -14.79 -4.56
CA VAL A 422 9.27 -13.67 -5.01
C VAL A 422 9.12 -13.53 -6.52
N THR A 423 8.76 -12.33 -7.00
CA THR A 423 8.60 -12.06 -8.43
C THR A 423 9.40 -10.84 -8.90
N ASN A 424 9.88 -10.88 -10.13
CA ASN A 424 10.55 -9.73 -10.76
C ASN A 424 9.56 -8.60 -11.05
N ARG A 425 8.35 -8.93 -11.47
CA ARG A 425 7.32 -7.99 -11.90
C ARG A 425 6.13 -7.98 -10.96
N GLY A 426 5.40 -6.89 -11.00
CA GLY A 426 4.14 -6.73 -10.33
C GLY A 426 4.19 -5.71 -9.21
N GLY A 427 3.00 -5.23 -8.87
CA GLY A 427 2.71 -4.36 -7.74
C GLY A 427 1.77 -5.04 -6.77
N ARG A 428 1.27 -4.28 -5.81
CA ARG A 428 0.36 -4.78 -4.77
C ARG A 428 -0.98 -5.32 -5.27
N THR A 429 -1.33 -5.03 -6.50
CA THR A 429 -2.60 -5.42 -7.12
C THR A 429 -2.45 -6.54 -8.14
N CYS A 430 -1.25 -7.07 -8.33
CA CYS A 430 -1.01 -8.17 -9.26
C CYS A 430 -1.55 -9.50 -8.75
N HIS A 431 -1.65 -10.46 -9.63
CA HIS A 431 -2.12 -11.82 -9.31
C HIS A 431 -1.34 -12.45 -8.16
N ALA A 432 -0.01 -12.40 -8.21
CA ALA A 432 0.84 -12.94 -7.14
C ALA A 432 0.51 -12.33 -5.77
N ALA A 433 0.29 -11.01 -5.72
CA ALA A 433 -0.05 -10.30 -4.51
C ALA A 433 -1.43 -10.71 -3.97
N ILE A 434 -2.43 -10.79 -4.84
CA ILE A 434 -3.80 -11.17 -4.45
C ILE A 434 -3.81 -12.59 -3.86
N ILE A 435 -3.22 -13.55 -4.56
CA ILE A 435 -3.19 -14.94 -4.11
C ILE A 435 -2.35 -15.11 -2.82
N ALA A 436 -1.22 -14.41 -2.71
CA ALA A 436 -0.42 -14.45 -1.49
C ALA A 436 -1.21 -13.98 -0.25
N ARG A 437 -2.02 -12.91 -0.40
CA ARG A 437 -2.92 -12.43 0.67
C ARG A 437 -3.98 -13.47 1.02
N GLU A 438 -4.62 -14.05 0.02
CA GLU A 438 -5.64 -15.08 0.22
C GLU A 438 -5.08 -16.32 0.92
N LEU A 439 -3.89 -16.74 0.56
CA LEU A 439 -3.21 -17.88 1.16
C LEU A 439 -2.55 -17.56 2.51
N GLY A 440 -2.40 -16.27 2.84
CA GLY A 440 -1.73 -15.83 4.06
C GLY A 440 -0.22 -16.10 4.08
N ILE A 441 0.44 -16.12 2.92
CA ILE A 441 1.89 -16.32 2.80
C ILE A 441 2.57 -15.00 2.40
N PRO A 442 3.83 -14.77 2.83
CA PRO A 442 4.55 -13.57 2.45
C PRO A 442 4.94 -13.62 0.97
N ALA A 443 4.87 -12.47 0.31
CA ALA A 443 5.39 -12.31 -1.04
C ALA A 443 6.14 -10.99 -1.19
N VAL A 444 7.17 -11.00 -2.02
CA VAL A 444 7.92 -9.81 -2.43
C VAL A 444 7.84 -9.72 -3.94
N VAL A 445 7.18 -8.69 -4.42
CA VAL A 445 6.91 -8.51 -5.85
C VAL A 445 7.64 -7.28 -6.40
N GLY A 446 7.81 -7.21 -7.72
CA GLY A 446 8.45 -6.05 -8.34
C GLY A 446 9.95 -5.94 -8.06
N CYS A 447 10.65 -7.05 -7.84
CA CYS A 447 12.08 -7.06 -7.53
C CYS A 447 12.99 -6.69 -8.71
N GLY A 448 12.51 -6.82 -9.93
CA GLY A 448 13.25 -6.54 -11.15
C GLY A 448 14.17 -7.66 -11.60
N ASP A 449 15.04 -8.14 -10.73
CA ASP A 449 16.13 -9.06 -11.05
C ASP A 449 16.29 -10.27 -10.09
N ALA A 450 15.25 -10.61 -9.37
CA ALA A 450 15.30 -11.72 -8.40
C ALA A 450 15.68 -13.06 -9.04
N THR A 451 15.18 -13.34 -10.24
CA THR A 451 15.51 -14.58 -10.95
C THR A 451 16.96 -14.67 -11.37
N ASP A 452 17.65 -13.54 -11.50
CA ASP A 452 19.09 -13.47 -11.83
C ASP A 452 19.97 -13.54 -10.59
N LYS A 453 19.53 -12.91 -9.48
CA LYS A 453 20.31 -12.80 -8.24
C LYS A 453 20.18 -14.01 -7.31
N LEU A 454 19.03 -14.66 -7.30
CA LEU A 454 18.78 -15.83 -6.45
C LEU A 454 19.14 -17.11 -7.22
N LYS A 455 19.72 -18.08 -6.49
CA LYS A 455 20.12 -19.37 -7.06
C LYS A 455 19.18 -20.47 -6.62
N ASP A 456 18.87 -21.38 -7.52
CA ASP A 456 18.04 -22.55 -7.20
C ASP A 456 18.65 -23.36 -6.05
N GLY A 457 17.83 -23.69 -5.05
CA GLY A 457 18.27 -24.40 -3.85
C GLY A 457 18.92 -23.52 -2.76
N GLN A 458 19.16 -22.24 -3.00
CA GLN A 458 19.70 -21.31 -2.00
C GLN A 458 18.72 -21.14 -0.84
N LEU A 459 19.20 -21.28 0.39
CA LEU A 459 18.37 -21.03 1.58
C LEU A 459 18.24 -19.53 1.80
N VAL A 460 17.00 -19.04 1.88
CA VAL A 460 16.70 -17.62 2.05
C VAL A 460 15.62 -17.38 3.09
N THR A 461 15.59 -16.15 3.59
CA THR A 461 14.52 -15.61 4.43
C THR A 461 13.83 -14.47 3.68
N VAL A 462 12.54 -14.59 3.48
CA VAL A 462 11.70 -13.58 2.83
C VAL A 462 10.94 -12.83 3.90
N SER A 463 11.27 -11.55 4.10
CA SER A 463 10.68 -10.72 5.13
C SER A 463 9.75 -9.66 4.54
N CYS A 464 8.50 -9.69 4.99
CA CYS A 464 7.50 -8.64 4.73
C CYS A 464 7.13 -7.87 6.00
N SER A 465 7.88 -8.04 7.09
CA SER A 465 7.59 -7.44 8.39
C SER A 465 8.23 -6.06 8.61
N GLU A 466 8.99 -5.57 7.64
CA GLU A 466 9.80 -4.34 7.78
C GLU A 466 9.16 -3.13 7.09
N GLY A 467 7.91 -3.21 6.72
CA GLY A 467 7.14 -2.14 6.07
C GLY A 467 6.75 -2.47 4.63
N ASP A 468 6.67 -1.45 3.78
CA ASP A 468 6.25 -1.58 2.38
C ASP A 468 7.30 -2.25 1.50
N THR A 469 8.56 -2.20 1.91
CA THR A 469 9.66 -2.87 1.22
C THR A 469 9.82 -4.27 1.77
N GLY A 470 9.72 -5.25 0.88
CA GLY A 470 10.03 -6.64 1.18
C GLY A 470 11.49 -6.94 0.92
N HIS A 471 12.07 -7.79 1.74
CA HIS A 471 13.49 -8.13 1.70
C HIS A 471 13.69 -9.63 1.58
N VAL A 472 14.63 -10.03 0.74
CA VAL A 472 15.09 -11.42 0.67
C VAL A 472 16.53 -11.47 1.18
N TYR A 473 16.74 -12.16 2.30
CA TYR A 473 18.02 -12.31 2.95
C TYR A 473 18.64 -13.68 2.71
N ASP A 474 19.94 -13.74 2.63
CA ASP A 474 20.67 -15.00 2.56
C ASP A 474 20.62 -15.76 3.88
N GLY A 475 20.38 -17.06 3.81
CA GLY A 475 20.30 -17.95 4.96
C GLY A 475 18.93 -17.98 5.65
N LEU A 476 18.83 -18.84 6.66
CA LEU A 476 17.66 -18.98 7.51
C LEU A 476 17.83 -18.13 8.77
N LEU A 477 17.17 -16.99 8.82
CA LEU A 477 17.28 -16.05 9.94
C LEU A 477 16.27 -16.40 11.04
N GLU A 478 16.63 -16.17 12.29
CA GLU A 478 15.74 -16.35 13.43
C GLU A 478 14.63 -15.28 13.45
N THR A 479 13.40 -15.72 13.69
CA THR A 479 12.21 -14.88 13.73
C THR A 479 11.56 -14.94 15.11
N GLU A 480 11.12 -13.79 15.61
CA GLU A 480 10.21 -13.69 16.75
C GLU A 480 8.78 -13.51 16.24
N VAL A 481 7.86 -14.21 16.89
CA VAL A 481 6.41 -14.06 16.66
C VAL A 481 5.76 -13.62 17.95
N SER A 482 5.09 -12.46 17.95
CA SER A 482 4.32 -11.96 19.08
C SER A 482 2.84 -11.88 18.73
N GLU A 483 1.98 -12.02 19.73
CA GLU A 483 0.54 -11.87 19.61
C GLU A 483 0.13 -10.47 20.06
N VAL A 484 -0.70 -9.82 19.26
CA VAL A 484 -1.27 -8.51 19.57
C VAL A 484 -2.79 -8.65 19.66
N HIS A 485 -3.32 -8.31 20.83
CA HIS A 485 -4.76 -8.30 21.06
C HIS A 485 -5.35 -6.96 20.63
N ARG A 486 -6.40 -7.01 19.82
CA ARG A 486 -7.23 -5.86 19.46
C ARG A 486 -8.51 -5.95 20.29
N GLY A 487 -8.72 -5.03 21.21
CA GLY A 487 -9.91 -5.02 22.06
C GLY A 487 -10.05 -3.70 22.80
N GLU A 488 -11.19 -3.49 23.47
CA GLU A 488 -11.37 -2.36 24.34
C GLU A 488 -10.40 -2.45 25.53
N MET A 489 -9.69 -1.34 25.76
CA MET A 489 -8.70 -1.25 26.83
C MET A 489 -9.35 -0.67 28.09
N PRO A 490 -8.91 -1.15 29.28
CA PRO A 490 -9.41 -0.59 30.53
C PRO A 490 -9.00 0.88 30.66
N TYR A 491 -9.78 1.64 31.43
CA TYR A 491 -9.42 3.02 31.70
C TYR A 491 -8.05 3.10 32.39
N CYS A 492 -7.21 4.01 31.91
CA CYS A 492 -5.93 4.35 32.55
C CYS A 492 -5.77 5.88 32.52
N PRO A 493 -5.45 6.50 33.69
CA PRO A 493 -5.26 7.95 33.75
C PRO A 493 -4.01 8.42 33.01
N ILE A 494 -3.05 7.53 32.80
CA ILE A 494 -1.83 7.79 32.01
C ILE A 494 -2.08 7.43 30.55
N LYS A 495 -1.79 8.35 29.66
CA LYS A 495 -1.94 8.11 28.23
C LYS A 495 -0.81 7.23 27.70
N MET A 496 -1.18 6.10 27.13
CA MET A 496 -0.23 5.22 26.43
C MET A 496 -0.12 5.66 25.00
N THR A 497 1.07 6.08 24.60
CA THR A 497 1.40 6.47 23.22
C THR A 497 2.46 5.54 22.63
N MET A 498 2.75 5.69 21.35
CA MET A 498 3.72 4.86 20.64
C MET A 498 4.91 5.66 20.17
N ASN A 499 6.07 4.99 20.14
CA ASN A 499 7.23 5.43 19.38
C ASN A 499 7.14 4.87 17.96
N VAL A 500 7.10 5.73 16.95
CA VAL A 500 7.01 5.34 15.54
C VAL A 500 8.18 5.94 14.77
N GLY A 501 9.03 5.09 14.21
CA GLY A 501 10.15 5.52 13.37
C GLY A 501 9.85 5.33 11.88
N ASN A 502 9.36 4.15 11.51
CA ASN A 502 9.06 3.79 10.12
C ASN A 502 7.63 4.17 9.73
N PRO A 503 7.44 5.16 8.84
CA PRO A 503 6.10 5.56 8.39
C PRO A 503 5.31 4.43 7.72
N GLN A 504 5.99 3.48 7.10
CA GLN A 504 5.36 2.35 6.40
C GLN A 504 4.60 1.41 7.35
N LEU A 505 4.96 1.41 8.64
CA LEU A 505 4.30 0.60 9.67
C LEU A 505 3.17 1.38 10.39
N ALA A 506 3.01 2.65 10.10
CA ALA A 506 2.08 3.52 10.83
C ALA A 506 0.63 3.06 10.74
N PHE A 507 0.17 2.59 9.59
CA PHE A 507 -1.20 2.11 9.43
C PHE A 507 -1.50 0.87 10.29
N ASN A 508 -0.54 -0.01 10.44
CA ASN A 508 -0.66 -1.16 11.34
C ASN A 508 -0.70 -0.72 12.80
N PHE A 509 0.23 0.14 13.18
CA PHE A 509 0.32 0.61 14.56
C PHE A 509 -0.88 1.44 14.98
N ALA A 510 -1.46 2.21 14.06
CA ALA A 510 -2.64 3.01 14.33
C ALA A 510 -3.90 2.20 14.70
N GLN A 511 -3.96 0.94 14.29
CA GLN A 511 -5.06 0.03 14.60
C GLN A 511 -4.92 -0.60 16.00
N MET A 512 -3.74 -0.47 16.62
CA MET A 512 -3.53 -0.87 18.00
C MET A 512 -4.10 0.18 18.97
N PRO A 513 -4.51 -0.22 20.18
CA PRO A 513 -4.89 0.73 21.19
C PRO A 513 -3.76 1.68 21.53
N SER A 514 -3.99 2.97 21.39
CA SER A 514 -3.06 4.01 21.83
C SER A 514 -3.73 5.37 21.88
N ALA A 515 -3.14 6.30 22.64
CA ALA A 515 -3.58 7.69 22.68
C ALA A 515 -2.93 8.56 21.56
N GLY A 516 -2.10 7.97 20.72
CA GLY A 516 -1.40 8.65 19.65
C GLY A 516 0.08 8.26 19.59
N VAL A 517 0.89 9.14 19.02
CA VAL A 517 2.33 8.96 18.88
C VAL A 517 3.06 9.98 19.76
N GLY A 518 3.79 9.48 20.75
CA GLY A 518 4.59 10.32 21.64
C GLY A 518 5.95 10.70 21.07
N LEU A 519 6.43 9.93 20.11
CA LEU A 519 7.69 10.19 19.40
C LEU A 519 7.63 9.64 17.98
N ALA A 520 7.57 10.54 17.00
CA ALA A 520 7.82 10.25 15.61
C ALA A 520 9.20 10.79 15.21
N ARG A 521 10.06 9.93 14.67
CA ARG A 521 11.46 10.25 14.36
C ARG A 521 11.63 10.56 12.88
N LEU A 522 12.19 11.72 12.55
CA LEU A 522 12.51 12.11 11.18
C LEU A 522 13.76 11.39 10.63
N GLU A 523 14.63 10.90 11.49
CA GLU A 523 15.89 10.27 11.09
C GLU A 523 15.67 9.05 10.20
N PHE A 524 14.64 8.26 10.48
CA PHE A 524 14.29 7.12 9.63
C PHE A 524 13.93 7.57 8.21
N ILE A 525 13.11 8.62 8.11
CA ILE A 525 12.67 9.18 6.81
C ILE A 525 13.89 9.71 6.03
N ILE A 526 14.73 10.47 6.69
CA ILE A 526 15.93 11.07 6.08
C ILE A 526 16.92 9.98 5.64
N ASN A 527 17.16 8.98 6.48
CA ASN A 527 18.08 7.87 6.15
C ASN A 527 17.56 6.99 5.02
N ASN A 528 16.31 6.55 5.10
CA ASN A 528 15.82 5.46 4.26
C ASN A 528 15.06 5.96 3.03
N ASN A 529 14.38 7.09 3.12
CA ASN A 529 13.56 7.61 2.02
C ASN A 529 14.26 8.70 1.21
N ILE A 530 15.26 9.34 1.77
CA ILE A 530 16.04 10.40 1.14
C ILE A 530 17.48 9.95 0.87
N GLY A 531 18.21 9.59 1.92
CA GLY A 531 19.57 9.06 1.84
C GLY A 531 20.65 10.08 1.49
N VAL A 532 20.31 11.34 1.26
CA VAL A 532 21.23 12.43 0.87
C VAL A 532 21.29 13.48 1.95
N HIS A 533 22.49 13.99 2.21
CA HIS A 533 22.69 15.09 3.16
C HIS A 533 21.92 16.34 2.66
N PRO A 534 21.17 17.04 3.53
CA PRO A 534 20.36 18.19 3.13
C PRO A 534 21.18 19.32 2.49
N LYS A 535 22.42 19.51 2.86
CA LYS A 535 23.28 20.56 2.25
C LYS A 535 23.73 20.18 0.83
N ALA A 536 23.88 18.90 0.50
CA ALA A 536 24.11 18.45 -0.86
C ALA A 536 22.91 18.77 -1.76
N ILE A 537 21.71 18.60 -1.23
CA ILE A 537 20.45 19.00 -1.90
C ILE A 537 20.43 20.51 -2.18
N LEU A 538 20.81 21.32 -1.20
CA LEU A 538 20.80 22.78 -1.32
C LEU A 538 21.89 23.33 -2.24
N ASP A 539 23.07 22.72 -2.26
CA ASP A 539 24.20 23.11 -3.11
C ASP A 539 24.03 22.66 -4.57
N TYR A 540 23.14 21.71 -4.84
CA TYR A 540 22.85 21.28 -6.20
C TYR A 540 22.46 22.48 -7.09
N PRO A 541 23.00 22.64 -8.32
CA PRO A 541 23.87 21.70 -9.06
C PRO A 541 25.39 21.93 -8.84
N ASN A 542 25.81 22.81 -7.94
CA ASN A 542 27.20 23.22 -7.71
C ASN A 542 27.95 22.24 -6.80
N ILE A 543 27.92 20.97 -7.16
CA ILE A 543 28.55 19.84 -6.46
C ILE A 543 29.38 19.03 -7.47
N ASP A 544 30.22 18.13 -6.97
CA ASP A 544 31.01 17.26 -7.89
C ASP A 544 30.11 16.34 -8.76
N ALA A 545 30.68 15.86 -9.85
CA ALA A 545 29.92 15.13 -10.88
C ALA A 545 29.30 13.83 -10.35
N ASP A 546 29.99 13.09 -9.47
CA ASP A 546 29.49 11.84 -8.92
C ASP A 546 28.36 12.08 -7.92
N LEU A 547 28.53 13.09 -7.05
CA LEU A 547 27.50 13.50 -6.12
C LEU A 547 26.27 14.02 -6.86
N LYS A 548 26.47 14.79 -7.93
CA LYS A 548 25.38 15.29 -8.77
C LYS A 548 24.56 14.16 -9.39
N LYS A 549 25.19 13.12 -9.92
CA LYS A 549 24.52 11.93 -10.44
C LYS A 549 23.71 11.21 -9.38
N ALA A 550 24.30 11.04 -8.18
CA ALA A 550 23.62 10.38 -7.07
C ALA A 550 22.35 11.16 -6.64
N VAL A 551 22.46 12.49 -6.54
CA VAL A 551 21.31 13.36 -6.21
C VAL A 551 20.23 13.28 -7.29
N GLU A 552 20.59 13.38 -8.56
CA GLU A 552 19.65 13.29 -9.68
C GLU A 552 18.95 11.92 -9.74
N SER A 553 19.66 10.86 -9.42
CA SER A 553 19.12 9.51 -9.39
C SER A 553 18.01 9.33 -8.35
N VAL A 554 18.22 9.82 -7.11
CA VAL A 554 17.21 9.70 -6.06
C VAL A 554 16.05 10.68 -6.24
N ALA A 555 16.29 11.84 -6.87
CA ALA A 555 15.29 12.88 -7.06
C ALA A 555 14.39 12.69 -8.29
N ARG A 556 14.48 11.56 -8.97
CA ARG A 556 13.64 11.26 -10.15
C ARG A 556 12.14 11.38 -9.81
N GLY A 557 11.38 11.94 -10.73
CA GLY A 557 9.95 12.14 -10.57
C GLY A 557 9.56 13.41 -9.81
N HIS A 558 10.52 14.19 -9.34
CA HIS A 558 10.32 15.45 -8.63
C HIS A 558 10.81 16.64 -9.46
N ALA A 559 10.25 17.83 -9.20
CA ALA A 559 10.57 19.05 -9.93
C ALA A 559 12.04 19.49 -9.75
N SER A 560 12.61 19.21 -8.58
CA SER A 560 14.00 19.53 -8.23
C SER A 560 14.47 18.65 -7.07
N PRO A 561 15.77 18.54 -6.80
CA PRO A 561 16.28 17.89 -5.59
C PRO A 561 15.72 18.49 -4.30
N ARG A 562 15.56 19.81 -4.23
CA ARG A 562 14.95 20.46 -3.08
C ARG A 562 13.50 20.04 -2.87
N ALA A 563 12.71 20.02 -3.95
CA ALA A 563 11.33 19.54 -3.90
C ALA A 563 11.28 18.09 -3.46
N PHE A 564 12.16 17.23 -3.96
CA PHE A 564 12.29 15.82 -3.54
C PHE A 564 12.50 15.70 -2.02
N TYR A 565 13.45 16.44 -1.46
CA TYR A 565 13.75 16.40 -0.03
C TYR A 565 12.53 16.79 0.82
N VAL A 566 11.94 17.93 0.51
CA VAL A 566 10.76 18.44 1.22
C VAL A 566 9.58 17.49 1.06
N ASP A 567 9.30 17.00 -0.15
CA ASP A 567 8.19 16.10 -0.42
C ASP A 567 8.34 14.77 0.34
N LYS A 568 9.54 14.22 0.43
CA LYS A 568 9.78 12.97 1.18
C LYS A 568 9.64 13.16 2.69
N VAL A 569 10.06 14.29 3.23
CA VAL A 569 9.81 14.61 4.65
C VAL A 569 8.31 14.78 4.90
N VAL A 570 7.61 15.51 4.04
CA VAL A 570 6.14 15.66 4.12
C VAL A 570 5.46 14.29 4.10
N GLU A 571 5.80 13.43 3.16
CA GLU A 571 5.19 12.12 3.01
C GLU A 571 5.36 11.25 4.26
N GLY A 572 6.55 11.25 4.85
CA GLY A 572 6.82 10.51 6.07
C GLY A 572 6.00 11.01 7.26
N ILE A 573 6.01 12.31 7.50
CA ILE A 573 5.25 12.97 8.57
C ILE A 573 3.75 12.78 8.34
N ALA A 574 3.28 13.06 7.13
CA ALA A 574 1.86 12.99 6.78
C ALA A 574 1.31 11.56 6.89
N THR A 575 2.08 10.54 6.52
CA THR A 575 1.67 9.14 6.65
C THR A 575 1.43 8.78 8.11
N ILE A 576 2.35 9.16 9.01
CA ILE A 576 2.19 8.90 10.45
C ILE A 576 1.00 9.70 11.01
N ALA A 577 0.93 10.97 10.71
CA ALA A 577 -0.13 11.84 11.23
C ALA A 577 -1.52 11.44 10.72
N ALA A 578 -1.64 11.08 9.45
CA ALA A 578 -2.89 10.58 8.86
C ALA A 578 -3.33 9.25 9.46
N ALA A 579 -2.38 8.34 9.72
CA ALA A 579 -2.66 7.04 10.33
C ALA A 579 -3.30 7.17 11.71
N PHE A 580 -2.85 8.12 12.52
CA PHE A 580 -3.33 8.34 13.89
C PHE A 580 -4.39 9.44 14.00
N TYR A 581 -4.66 10.19 12.93
CA TYR A 581 -5.63 11.29 12.95
C TYR A 581 -6.99 10.85 13.52
N PRO A 582 -7.62 11.58 14.47
CA PRO A 582 -7.22 12.90 15.01
C PRO A 582 -6.33 12.84 16.28
N ARG A 583 -5.82 11.66 16.64
CA ARG A 583 -4.96 11.50 17.84
C ARG A 583 -3.63 12.24 17.64
N PRO A 584 -3.07 12.86 18.70
CA PRO A 584 -1.83 13.62 18.60
C PRO A 584 -0.65 12.79 18.09
N VAL A 585 0.17 13.41 17.25
CA VAL A 585 1.44 12.87 16.77
C VAL A 585 2.53 13.92 17.05
N ILE A 586 3.44 13.60 17.96
CA ILE A 586 4.55 14.48 18.31
C ILE A 586 5.73 14.12 17.40
N VAL A 587 6.06 15.03 16.49
CA VAL A 587 7.17 14.88 15.56
C VAL A 587 8.41 15.53 16.12
N ARG A 588 9.44 14.74 16.38
CA ARG A 588 10.73 15.26 16.81
C ARG A 588 11.49 15.77 15.59
N LEU A 589 11.97 16.98 15.65
CA LEU A 589 12.89 17.55 14.66
C LEU A 589 14.13 16.65 14.57
N SER A 590 14.81 16.66 13.42
CA SER A 590 15.94 15.78 13.16
C SER A 590 17.03 15.90 14.23
N ASP A 591 17.47 14.77 14.73
CA ASP A 591 18.48 14.68 15.80
C ASP A 591 19.62 13.72 15.42
N PHE A 592 20.18 13.93 14.23
CA PHE A 592 21.40 13.25 13.84
C PHE A 592 22.62 13.88 14.53
N LYS A 593 23.49 13.01 15.01
CA LYS A 593 24.86 13.42 15.36
C LYS A 593 25.68 13.60 14.09
N SER A 594 26.81 14.35 14.18
CA SER A 594 27.66 14.59 13.01
C SER A 594 28.16 13.31 12.32
N ASN A 595 28.50 12.27 13.09
CA ASN A 595 28.90 10.97 12.54
C ASN A 595 27.75 10.23 11.80
N GLU A 596 26.51 10.45 12.18
CA GLU A 596 25.34 9.90 11.51
C GLU A 596 25.01 10.63 10.22
N TYR A 597 24.99 11.97 10.25
CA TYR A 597 24.84 12.80 9.04
C TYR A 597 25.95 12.54 8.01
N ARG A 598 27.15 12.25 8.49
CA ARG A 598 28.30 11.95 7.65
C ARG A 598 28.11 10.71 6.77
N LYS A 599 27.29 9.77 7.20
CA LYS A 599 26.96 8.53 6.47
C LYS A 599 25.99 8.75 5.30
N LEU A 600 25.27 9.87 5.29
CA LEU A 600 24.41 10.23 4.16
C LEU A 600 25.26 10.56 2.92
N ILE A 601 24.67 10.38 1.74
CA ILE A 601 25.34 10.71 0.48
C ILE A 601 25.74 12.21 0.52
N GLY A 602 27.02 12.47 0.33
CA GLY A 602 27.63 13.82 0.43
C GLY A 602 27.93 14.29 1.85
N GLY A 603 27.58 13.52 2.87
CA GLY A 603 27.71 13.92 4.27
C GLY A 603 29.14 14.22 4.72
N SER A 604 30.12 13.50 4.24
CA SER A 604 31.53 13.73 4.56
C SER A 604 32.05 15.10 4.15
N ARG A 605 31.43 15.73 3.16
CA ARG A 605 31.78 17.08 2.69
C ARG A 605 31.35 18.17 3.67
N TYR A 606 30.24 17.94 4.40
CA TYR A 606 29.56 18.98 5.16
C TYR A 606 29.67 18.84 6.67
N GLU A 607 29.97 17.63 7.14
CA GLU A 607 29.98 17.36 8.59
C GLU A 607 31.39 17.40 9.16
N PRO A 608 31.56 18.02 10.35
CA PRO A 608 32.83 17.99 11.05
C PRO A 608 33.17 16.58 11.54
N ASP A 609 34.44 16.30 11.69
CA ASP A 609 34.94 15.11 12.36
C ASP A 609 35.10 15.41 13.84
N GLU A 610 34.17 14.93 14.64
CA GLU A 610 34.15 15.21 16.09
C GLU A 610 34.62 14.01 16.89
N GLU A 611 35.44 14.24 17.91
CA GLU A 611 35.90 13.17 18.85
C GLU A 611 34.72 12.57 19.63
N ASN A 612 33.74 13.41 19.99
CA ASN A 612 32.55 12.99 20.73
C ASN A 612 31.28 13.59 20.11
N PRO A 613 30.73 12.97 19.08
CA PRO A 613 29.54 13.48 18.41
C PRO A 613 28.32 13.58 19.32
N MET A 614 28.24 12.76 20.37
CA MET A 614 27.15 12.80 21.34
C MET A 614 27.05 14.18 22.02
N LEU A 615 28.20 14.81 22.32
CA LEU A 615 28.30 16.15 22.93
C LEU A 615 28.50 17.28 21.91
N GLY A 616 28.41 16.95 20.63
CA GLY A 616 28.81 17.84 19.54
C GLY A 616 27.67 18.60 18.88
N PHE A 617 27.81 18.75 17.59
CA PHE A 617 26.92 19.56 16.74
C PHE A 617 25.63 18.79 16.41
N ARG A 618 24.64 18.89 17.29
CA ARG A 618 23.36 18.19 17.19
C ARG A 618 22.21 19.00 17.81
N GLY A 619 20.98 18.66 17.44
CA GLY A 619 19.76 19.24 18.00
C GLY A 619 19.64 20.74 17.80
N ALA A 620 19.20 21.44 18.83
CA ALA A 620 18.96 22.89 18.80
C ALA A 620 20.17 23.71 18.33
N SER A 621 21.39 23.33 18.76
CA SER A 621 22.60 24.00 18.31
C SER A 621 22.80 24.01 16.81
N ARG A 622 22.38 22.91 16.17
CA ARG A 622 22.45 22.76 14.71
C ARG A 622 21.47 23.68 14.02
N TYR A 623 20.24 23.73 14.49
CA TYR A 623 19.18 24.53 13.85
C TYR A 623 19.46 26.04 13.87
N ILE A 624 20.02 26.52 14.96
CA ILE A 624 20.35 27.95 15.11
C ILE A 624 21.66 28.34 14.47
N SER A 625 22.48 27.40 14.04
CA SER A 625 23.73 27.65 13.35
C SER A 625 23.48 28.23 11.95
N GLY A 626 24.23 29.28 11.59
CA GLY A 626 24.20 29.86 10.24
C GLY A 626 24.54 28.84 9.14
N GLU A 627 25.28 27.78 9.47
CA GLU A 627 25.65 26.73 8.51
C GLU A 627 24.52 25.74 8.21
N PHE A 628 23.54 25.61 9.09
CA PHE A 628 22.47 24.62 8.97
C PHE A 628 21.06 25.23 8.83
N GLN A 629 20.91 26.52 8.97
CA GLN A 629 19.60 27.20 8.93
C GLN A 629 18.78 26.89 7.68
N ASP A 630 19.42 26.85 6.50
CA ASP A 630 18.73 26.61 5.25
C ASP A 630 18.26 25.14 5.13
N ALA A 631 19.04 24.21 5.66
CA ALA A 631 18.63 22.80 5.76
C ALA A 631 17.46 22.63 6.74
N PHE A 632 17.53 23.28 7.90
CA PHE A 632 16.44 23.28 8.87
C PHE A 632 15.15 23.92 8.31
N ALA A 633 15.30 24.93 7.44
CA ALA A 633 14.18 25.54 6.74
C ALA A 633 13.33 24.52 5.95
N MET A 634 13.96 23.52 5.36
CA MET A 634 13.25 22.46 4.63
C MET A 634 12.38 21.60 5.56
N GLU A 635 12.85 21.28 6.75
CA GLU A 635 12.04 20.57 7.77
C GLU A 635 10.84 21.41 8.21
N CYS A 636 11.05 22.69 8.45
CA CYS A 636 9.98 23.63 8.82
C CYS A 636 8.93 23.76 7.71
N GLU A 637 9.36 23.86 6.47
CA GLU A 637 8.46 23.88 5.31
C GLU A 637 7.62 22.62 5.22
N ALA A 638 8.23 21.46 5.44
CA ALA A 638 7.52 20.16 5.42
C ALA A 638 6.46 20.07 6.52
N LEU A 639 6.79 20.45 7.74
CA LEU A 639 5.85 20.46 8.88
C LEU A 639 4.69 21.44 8.65
N LYS A 640 5.00 22.62 8.13
CA LYS A 640 4.00 23.63 7.81
C LYS A 640 3.03 23.13 6.73
N ARG A 641 3.55 22.52 5.67
CA ARG A 641 2.74 21.93 4.60
C ARG A 641 1.81 20.86 5.14
N ALA A 642 2.33 19.91 5.90
CA ALA A 642 1.54 18.83 6.49
C ALA A 642 0.43 19.36 7.41
N ARG A 643 0.73 20.30 8.26
CA ARG A 643 -0.26 20.87 9.18
C ARG A 643 -1.31 21.74 8.49
N ASN A 644 -0.90 22.66 7.63
CA ASN A 644 -1.77 23.70 7.08
C ASN A 644 -2.44 23.27 5.77
N GLU A 645 -1.66 22.90 4.76
CA GLU A 645 -2.20 22.54 3.45
C GLU A 645 -2.88 21.18 3.44
N MET A 646 -2.32 20.22 4.17
CA MET A 646 -2.87 18.87 4.28
C MET A 646 -3.88 18.72 5.43
N GLY A 647 -3.98 19.71 6.29
CA GLY A 647 -4.97 19.72 7.39
C GLY A 647 -4.68 18.74 8.52
N LEU A 648 -3.44 18.28 8.66
CA LEU A 648 -3.04 17.34 9.72
C LEU A 648 -2.66 18.13 11.00
N ASN A 649 -3.66 18.77 11.60
CA ASN A 649 -3.52 19.61 12.77
C ASN A 649 -3.23 18.85 14.07
N ASN A 650 -3.25 17.52 14.03
CA ASN A 650 -2.81 16.65 15.12
C ASN A 650 -1.28 16.54 15.25
N ILE A 651 -0.52 17.11 14.32
CA ILE A 651 0.93 17.19 14.39
C ILE A 651 1.34 18.21 15.46
N GLU A 652 2.19 17.77 16.38
CA GLU A 652 2.89 18.62 17.35
C GLU A 652 4.39 18.51 17.10
N ILE A 653 5.17 19.46 17.55
CA ILE A 653 6.60 19.53 17.32
C ILE A 653 7.37 19.30 18.61
N MET A 654 8.42 18.48 18.55
CA MET A 654 9.36 18.27 19.65
C MET A 654 10.74 18.74 19.24
N VAL A 655 11.34 19.55 20.08
CA VAL A 655 12.71 20.07 19.88
C VAL A 655 13.70 19.22 20.69
N PRO A 656 14.64 18.55 20.01
CA PRO A 656 15.62 17.71 20.69
C PRO A 656 16.85 18.50 21.14
N PHE A 657 17.50 18.01 22.18
CA PHE A 657 18.82 18.40 22.64
C PHE A 657 19.04 19.91 22.79
N VAL A 658 18.21 20.51 23.64
CA VAL A 658 18.27 21.93 23.98
C VAL A 658 19.16 22.10 25.22
N ARG A 659 20.32 22.70 25.08
CA ARG A 659 21.30 22.80 26.17
C ARG A 659 21.03 23.93 27.15
N THR A 660 20.64 25.10 26.63
CA THR A 660 20.47 26.33 27.41
C THR A 660 19.10 26.96 27.17
N VAL A 661 18.65 27.75 28.14
CA VAL A 661 17.41 28.53 28.01
C VAL A 661 17.49 29.50 26.82
N ARG A 662 18.66 30.05 26.55
CA ARG A 662 18.89 30.91 25.37
C ARG A 662 18.68 30.15 24.06
N GLN A 663 19.14 28.90 23.96
CA GLN A 663 18.88 28.07 22.79
C GLN A 663 17.38 27.78 22.64
N ALA A 664 16.68 27.50 23.74
CA ALA A 664 15.23 27.30 23.74
C ALA A 664 14.50 28.51 23.17
N GLU A 665 14.79 29.69 23.67
CA GLU A 665 14.25 30.96 23.19
C GLU A 665 14.51 31.14 21.69
N ARG A 666 15.75 30.90 21.25
CA ARG A 666 16.15 31.10 19.86
C ARG A 666 15.48 30.12 18.90
N VAL A 667 15.40 28.85 19.24
CA VAL A 667 14.75 27.82 18.40
C VAL A 667 13.26 28.08 18.25
N VAL A 668 12.57 28.40 19.33
CA VAL A 668 11.14 28.72 19.31
C VAL A 668 10.87 29.97 18.46
N ALA A 669 11.72 30.98 18.56
CA ALA A 669 11.65 32.18 17.69
C ALA A 669 11.86 31.84 16.22
N MET A 670 12.82 30.99 15.89
CA MET A 670 13.05 30.53 14.51
C MET A 670 11.87 29.76 13.94
N LEU A 671 11.27 28.88 14.71
CA LEU A 671 10.06 28.15 14.29
C LEU A 671 8.92 29.12 14.00
N ALA A 672 8.71 30.13 14.85
CA ALA A 672 7.70 31.17 14.65
C ALA A 672 7.97 32.01 13.37
N GLU A 673 9.21 32.41 13.14
CA GLU A 673 9.64 33.13 11.93
C GLU A 673 9.34 32.33 10.65
N ARG A 674 9.36 31.01 10.74
CA ARG A 674 9.08 30.08 9.64
C ARG A 674 7.62 29.61 9.58
N GLY A 675 6.72 30.24 10.29
CA GLY A 675 5.28 29.96 10.27
C GLY A 675 4.82 28.85 11.21
N LEU A 676 5.67 28.39 12.13
CA LEU A 676 5.36 27.37 13.14
C LEU A 676 5.38 28.02 14.53
N LYS A 677 4.39 28.86 14.77
CA LYS A 677 4.26 29.61 16.02
C LYS A 677 3.46 28.81 17.04
N ARG A 678 4.02 28.71 18.25
CA ARG A 678 3.37 28.08 19.40
C ARG A 678 2.01 28.71 19.70
N GLY A 679 0.98 27.90 19.85
CA GLY A 679 -0.38 28.33 20.17
C GLY A 679 -1.23 28.74 18.97
N VAL A 680 -0.62 29.01 17.80
CA VAL A 680 -1.37 29.33 16.59
C VAL A 680 -1.90 28.03 15.95
N ASP A 681 -3.19 28.00 15.63
CA ASP A 681 -3.89 26.83 15.10
C ASP A 681 -3.72 25.57 15.99
N GLY A 682 -3.60 25.76 17.29
CA GLY A 682 -3.44 24.69 18.26
C GLY A 682 -2.07 24.01 18.28
N LEU A 683 -1.05 24.61 17.62
CA LEU A 683 0.28 24.03 17.62
C LEU A 683 0.91 24.05 19.01
N ARG A 684 1.25 22.85 19.52
CA ARG A 684 2.08 22.69 20.72
C ARG A 684 3.52 22.41 20.30
N ILE A 685 4.45 23.06 20.99
CA ILE A 685 5.88 22.83 20.87
C ILE A 685 6.40 22.26 22.19
N ILE A 686 6.87 21.02 22.12
CA ILE A 686 7.35 20.25 23.26
C ILE A 686 8.89 20.23 23.23
N MET A 687 9.51 20.31 24.39
CA MET A 687 10.96 20.12 24.49
C MET A 687 11.26 18.67 24.92
N MET A 688 12.24 18.05 24.27
CA MET A 688 12.79 16.82 24.77
C MET A 688 13.68 17.12 25.99
N CYS A 689 13.28 16.60 27.14
CA CYS A 689 14.07 16.73 28.38
C CYS A 689 15.09 15.61 28.44
N GLU A 690 16.29 15.87 27.98
CA GLU A 690 17.33 14.86 27.83
C GLU A 690 18.74 15.33 28.18
N VAL A 691 18.89 16.61 28.46
CA VAL A 691 20.11 17.21 29.00
C VAL A 691 19.84 17.57 30.46
N PRO A 692 20.73 17.27 31.40
CA PRO A 692 20.49 17.57 32.81
C PRO A 692 20.10 19.03 33.11
N SER A 693 20.60 19.98 32.35
CA SER A 693 20.19 21.39 32.45
C SER A 693 18.66 21.59 32.26
N ASN A 694 18.03 20.77 31.46
CA ASN A 694 16.60 20.85 31.18
C ASN A 694 15.75 20.60 32.44
N ALA A 695 16.17 19.63 33.26
CA ALA A 695 15.50 19.31 34.52
C ALA A 695 15.87 20.33 35.64
N ILE A 696 17.11 20.75 35.67
CA ILE A 696 17.62 21.71 36.68
C ILE A 696 16.91 23.06 36.56
N LEU A 697 16.76 23.57 35.32
CA LEU A 697 16.11 24.84 35.02
C LEU A 697 14.71 24.65 34.37
N ALA A 698 14.01 23.60 34.76
CA ALA A 698 12.76 23.20 34.10
C ALA A 698 11.74 24.33 33.98
N GLU A 699 11.54 25.13 35.03
CA GLU A 699 10.60 26.25 35.03
C GLU A 699 10.95 27.32 34.00
N GLN A 700 12.23 27.60 33.79
CA GLN A 700 12.70 28.58 32.80
C GLN A 700 12.51 28.06 31.38
N PHE A 701 12.80 26.78 31.13
CA PHE A 701 12.54 26.14 29.84
C PHE A 701 11.04 26.14 29.50
N LEU A 702 10.19 25.88 30.48
CA LEU A 702 8.74 25.83 30.31
C LEU A 702 8.10 27.19 29.95
N GLU A 703 8.80 28.30 30.10
CA GLU A 703 8.36 29.58 29.58
C GLU A 703 8.27 29.56 28.04
N HIS A 704 9.09 28.75 27.39
CA HIS A 704 9.24 28.67 25.93
C HIS A 704 8.51 27.48 25.30
N PHE A 705 8.17 26.46 26.09
CA PHE A 705 7.57 25.22 25.61
C PHE A 705 6.22 24.91 26.27
N ASP A 706 5.40 24.11 25.59
CA ASP A 706 4.09 23.66 26.08
C ASP A 706 4.17 22.42 26.97
N GLY A 707 5.35 21.90 27.16
CA GLY A 707 5.62 20.75 27.97
C GLY A 707 6.96 20.11 27.66
N MET A 708 7.18 18.97 28.29
CA MET A 708 8.39 18.17 28.12
C MET A 708 8.09 16.72 27.83
N SER A 709 8.90 16.10 26.99
CA SER A 709 8.99 14.66 26.84
C SER A 709 10.36 14.21 27.28
N ILE A 710 10.43 13.32 28.25
CA ILE A 710 11.69 12.86 28.85
C ILE A 710 12.36 11.87 27.91
N GLY A 711 13.54 12.20 27.43
CA GLY A 711 14.42 11.31 26.66
C GLY A 711 15.39 10.61 27.63
N SER A 712 14.93 9.56 28.26
CA SER A 712 15.64 8.92 29.37
C SER A 712 16.98 8.29 28.96
N ASN A 713 17.15 7.88 27.71
CA ASN A 713 18.42 7.34 27.22
C ASN A 713 19.55 8.38 27.28
N ASP A 714 19.36 9.51 26.61
CA ASP A 714 20.35 10.58 26.58
C ASP A 714 20.51 11.25 27.96
N LEU A 715 19.43 11.40 28.69
CA LEU A 715 19.48 11.91 30.06
C LEU A 715 20.34 11.03 30.97
N THR A 716 20.22 9.71 30.86
CA THR A 716 21.04 8.76 31.63
C THR A 716 22.49 8.86 31.23
N GLN A 717 22.83 8.87 29.95
CA GLN A 717 24.18 9.03 29.45
C GLN A 717 24.85 10.30 29.99
N LEU A 718 24.16 11.42 29.93
CA LEU A 718 24.71 12.71 30.34
C LEU A 718 24.75 12.88 31.87
N THR A 719 23.82 12.30 32.60
CA THR A 719 23.79 12.35 34.06
C THR A 719 24.91 11.52 34.66
N LEU A 720 25.13 10.31 34.13
CA LEU A 720 26.13 9.38 34.64
C LEU A 720 27.49 9.50 33.94
N GLY A 721 27.59 10.29 32.88
CA GLY A 721 28.82 10.40 32.09
C GLY A 721 29.21 9.11 31.39
N LEU A 722 28.22 8.35 30.88
CA LEU A 722 28.41 7.05 30.23
C LEU A 722 28.04 7.14 28.76
N ASP A 723 28.76 6.39 27.92
CA ASP A 723 28.35 6.14 26.55
C ASP A 723 27.56 4.83 26.49
N ARG A 724 26.28 4.92 26.13
CA ARG A 724 25.38 3.79 25.97
C ARG A 724 25.91 2.75 24.98
N ASP A 725 26.56 3.21 23.92
CA ASP A 725 27.07 2.37 22.84
C ASP A 725 28.52 1.90 23.09
N SER A 726 29.05 2.13 24.32
CA SER A 726 30.37 1.64 24.68
C SER A 726 30.42 0.11 24.61
N GLY A 727 31.33 -0.41 23.82
CA GLY A 727 31.61 -1.84 23.75
C GLY A 727 32.36 -2.39 24.98
N LEU A 728 32.62 -1.57 26.01
CA LEU A 728 33.30 -1.96 27.23
C LEU A 728 32.33 -2.59 28.23
N GLU A 729 32.48 -3.89 28.47
CA GLU A 729 31.62 -4.61 29.42
C GLU A 729 31.64 -4.00 30.82
N GLN A 730 32.74 -3.38 31.20
CA GLN A 730 32.92 -2.74 32.50
C GLN A 730 31.97 -1.55 32.70
N LEU A 731 31.57 -0.91 31.64
CA LEU A 731 30.69 0.27 31.69
C LEU A 731 29.22 -0.08 31.36
N ALA A 732 28.97 -1.15 30.64
CA ALA A 732 27.63 -1.50 30.19
C ALA A 732 26.65 -1.75 31.34
N GLY A 733 27.15 -2.30 32.47
CA GLY A 733 26.33 -2.56 33.65
C GLY A 733 25.91 -1.31 34.43
N ASP A 734 26.58 -0.19 34.23
CA ASP A 734 26.30 1.06 34.94
C ASP A 734 25.23 1.90 34.24
N PHE A 735 24.92 1.59 32.98
CA PHE A 735 23.86 2.26 32.27
C PHE A 735 22.48 1.72 32.68
N ASP A 736 21.81 2.43 33.57
CA ASP A 736 20.46 2.10 34.02
C ASP A 736 19.60 3.38 34.10
N GLU A 737 18.57 3.46 33.33
CA GLU A 737 17.63 4.59 33.35
C GLU A 737 16.87 4.73 34.68
N ARG A 738 16.95 3.70 35.54
CA ARG A 738 16.37 3.68 36.91
C ARG A 738 17.33 4.16 37.98
N ASP A 739 18.53 4.58 37.61
CA ASP A 739 19.51 5.09 38.57
C ASP A 739 18.93 6.25 39.39
N PRO A 740 19.16 6.30 40.72
CA PRO A 740 18.61 7.35 41.58
C PRO A 740 18.91 8.78 41.14
N ALA A 741 20.08 9.03 40.53
CA ALA A 741 20.43 10.35 40.02
C ALA A 741 19.58 10.74 38.81
N VAL A 742 19.33 9.78 37.91
CA VAL A 742 18.44 9.96 36.74
C VAL A 742 17.00 10.17 37.20
N LYS A 743 16.52 9.36 38.14
CA LYS A 743 15.18 9.49 38.76
C LYS A 743 14.98 10.84 39.44
N ALA A 744 16.00 11.38 40.11
CA ALA A 744 15.91 12.72 40.71
C ALA A 744 15.66 13.82 39.68
N LEU A 745 16.31 13.77 38.53
CA LEU A 745 16.10 14.72 37.44
C LEU A 745 14.73 14.53 36.79
N ILE A 746 14.31 13.30 36.55
CA ILE A 746 13.01 12.99 36.00
C ILE A 746 11.88 13.48 36.93
N SER A 747 11.99 13.21 38.21
CA SER A 747 11.03 13.66 39.24
C SER A 747 10.88 15.19 39.24
N ARG A 748 12.01 15.91 39.14
CA ARG A 748 12.02 17.36 39.07
C ARG A 748 11.34 17.90 37.81
N ALA A 749 11.59 17.30 36.65
CA ALA A 749 10.95 17.67 35.40
C ALA A 749 9.42 17.43 35.44
N ILE A 750 8.99 16.29 35.95
CA ILE A 750 7.57 15.97 36.12
C ILE A 750 6.88 16.98 37.03
N ALA A 751 7.47 17.29 38.19
CA ALA A 751 6.92 18.23 39.15
C ALA A 751 6.79 19.64 38.56
N ALA A 752 7.79 20.13 37.83
CA ALA A 752 7.77 21.44 37.19
C ALA A 752 6.69 21.53 36.11
N CYS A 753 6.54 20.53 35.25
CA CYS A 753 5.50 20.49 34.24
C CYS A 753 4.09 20.46 34.85
N ARG A 754 3.89 19.66 35.89
CA ARG A 754 2.60 19.58 36.61
C ARG A 754 2.23 20.91 37.28
N ALA A 755 3.20 21.56 37.93
CA ALA A 755 3.00 22.86 38.55
C ALA A 755 2.64 23.94 37.54
N ALA A 756 3.19 23.87 36.32
CA ALA A 756 2.87 24.79 35.21
C ALA A 756 1.57 24.42 34.48
N GLY A 757 0.94 23.29 34.80
CA GLY A 757 -0.23 22.80 34.07
C GLY A 757 0.09 22.40 32.62
N LYS A 758 1.32 21.96 32.35
CA LYS A 758 1.81 21.63 31.02
C LYS A 758 2.03 20.13 30.86
N TYR A 759 2.09 19.69 29.60
CA TYR A 759 2.32 18.31 29.23
C TYR A 759 3.64 17.76 29.79
N VAL A 760 3.60 16.54 30.30
CA VAL A 760 4.80 15.77 30.61
C VAL A 760 4.63 14.31 30.22
N GLY A 761 5.52 13.83 29.40
CA GLY A 761 5.61 12.44 28.96
C GLY A 761 7.03 11.92 28.98
N ILE A 762 7.19 10.64 28.71
CA ILE A 762 8.48 9.99 28.51
C ILE A 762 8.45 9.23 27.19
N CYS A 763 9.54 9.23 26.48
CA CYS A 763 9.66 8.53 25.19
C CYS A 763 10.95 7.68 25.07
N GLY A 764 11.72 7.56 26.15
CA GLY A 764 12.87 6.69 26.17
C GLY A 764 12.52 5.20 26.25
N GLN A 765 13.55 4.36 26.19
CA GLN A 765 13.39 2.90 26.16
C GLN A 765 13.03 2.30 27.52
N GLY A 766 13.36 2.99 28.63
CA GLY A 766 13.23 2.47 29.98
C GLY A 766 11.89 1.85 30.33
N PRO A 767 10.74 2.53 30.09
CA PRO A 767 9.43 1.96 30.43
C PRO A 767 9.06 0.72 29.62
N SER A 768 9.58 0.56 28.40
CA SER A 768 9.40 -0.64 27.58
C SER A 768 10.20 -1.83 28.12
N ASP A 769 11.42 -1.56 28.61
CA ASP A 769 12.34 -2.59 29.08
C ASP A 769 12.12 -2.97 30.56
N HIS A 770 11.66 -2.01 31.37
CA HIS A 770 11.52 -2.15 32.81
C HIS A 770 10.12 -1.81 33.32
N PRO A 771 9.25 -2.79 33.54
CA PRO A 771 7.88 -2.54 34.04
C PRO A 771 7.83 -1.80 35.38
N ASP A 772 8.80 -2.03 36.30
CA ASP A 772 8.92 -1.31 37.56
C ASP A 772 9.19 0.20 37.36
N PHE A 773 9.89 0.54 36.28
CA PHE A 773 10.13 1.94 35.93
C PHE A 773 8.83 2.65 35.49
N ALA A 774 7.98 1.96 34.72
CA ALA A 774 6.65 2.48 34.38
C ALA A 774 5.79 2.69 35.61
N ASP A 775 5.84 1.78 36.58
CA ASP A 775 5.14 1.92 37.85
C ASP A 775 5.59 3.16 38.62
N TRP A 776 6.91 3.35 38.71
CA TRP A 776 7.50 4.50 39.40
C TRP A 776 7.09 5.83 38.71
N LEU A 777 7.10 5.88 37.38
CA LEU A 777 6.66 7.06 36.64
C LEU A 777 5.18 7.39 36.90
N ALA A 778 4.35 6.36 37.03
CA ALA A 778 2.96 6.53 37.43
C ALA A 778 2.83 7.16 38.82
N ASP A 779 3.61 6.71 39.78
CA ASP A 779 3.64 7.27 41.16
C ASP A 779 4.14 8.71 41.16
N GLU A 780 5.07 9.08 40.29
CA GLU A 780 5.55 10.46 40.14
C GLU A 780 4.52 11.39 39.48
N GLY A 781 3.46 10.83 38.88
CA GLY A 781 2.38 11.59 38.24
C GLY A 781 2.67 11.99 36.80
N ILE A 782 3.39 11.15 36.05
CA ILE A 782 3.57 11.36 34.62
C ILE A 782 2.24 11.34 33.86
N GLY A 783 2.10 12.17 32.84
CA GLY A 783 0.86 12.27 32.07
C GLY A 783 0.78 11.29 30.90
N SER A 784 1.92 10.90 30.33
CA SER A 784 1.99 10.07 29.13
C SER A 784 3.25 9.21 29.14
N ILE A 785 3.12 7.99 28.68
CA ILE A 785 4.24 7.07 28.46
C ILE A 785 4.21 6.61 27.00
N SER A 786 5.24 6.93 26.27
CA SER A 786 5.41 6.49 24.89
C SER A 786 6.29 5.25 24.83
N LEU A 787 5.75 4.20 24.23
CA LEU A 787 6.31 2.85 24.26
C LEU A 787 6.59 2.35 22.85
N ASN A 788 7.47 1.37 22.75
CA ASN A 788 7.53 0.57 21.54
C ASN A 788 6.17 -0.13 21.34
N PRO A 789 5.69 -0.28 20.10
CA PRO A 789 4.35 -0.81 19.84
C PRO A 789 4.05 -2.16 20.50
N ASP A 790 5.04 -3.04 20.61
CA ASP A 790 4.93 -4.36 21.25
C ASP A 790 4.71 -4.32 22.76
N SER A 791 5.07 -3.23 23.44
CA SER A 791 4.96 -3.06 24.90
C SER A 791 3.67 -2.33 25.32
N VAL A 792 2.93 -1.74 24.40
CA VAL A 792 1.82 -0.83 24.74
C VAL A 792 0.70 -1.52 25.51
N VAL A 793 0.23 -2.65 25.00
CA VAL A 793 -0.93 -3.36 25.56
C VAL A 793 -0.63 -3.90 26.97
N GLU A 794 0.51 -4.52 27.14
CA GLU A 794 0.93 -5.08 28.42
C GLU A 794 1.10 -3.98 29.48
N THR A 795 1.80 -2.92 29.16
CA THR A 795 2.03 -1.78 30.06
C THR A 795 0.71 -1.09 30.40
N TRP A 796 -0.19 -0.94 29.43
CA TRP A 796 -1.52 -0.37 29.67
C TRP A 796 -2.30 -1.19 30.70
N HIS A 797 -2.39 -2.51 30.50
CA HIS A 797 -3.09 -3.40 31.44
C HIS A 797 -2.45 -3.36 32.83
N ARG A 798 -1.13 -3.28 32.90
CA ARG A 798 -0.40 -3.19 34.17
C ARG A 798 -0.78 -1.91 34.93
N LEU A 799 -0.70 -0.77 34.26
CA LEU A 799 -0.96 0.52 34.90
C LEU A 799 -2.44 0.78 35.17
N ALA A 800 -3.34 0.21 34.38
CA ALA A 800 -4.78 0.33 34.62
C ALA A 800 -5.27 -0.44 35.86
N LYS A 801 -4.51 -1.40 36.36
CA LYS A 801 -4.80 -2.16 37.58
C LYS A 801 -4.40 -1.43 38.88
N ARG A 802 -3.65 -0.35 38.79
CA ARG A 802 -3.21 0.48 39.94
C ARG A 802 -4.25 1.51 40.26
#